data_297380c5cafb614647fa168fcfdae9ed
#
_entry.id   297380c5cafb614647fa168fcfdae9ed
#
_cell.length_a   1.000
_cell.length_b   1.000
_cell.length_c   1.000
_cell.angle_alpha   90.00
_cell.angle_beta   90.00
_cell.angle_gamma   90.00
#
_symmetry.space_group_name_H-M   'P 1'
#
loop_
_entity.id
_entity.type
_entity.pdbx_description
1 polymer ?
#
loop_
_entity_poly.entity_id
_entity_poly.type
_entity_poly.pdbx_seq_one_letter_code
_entity_poly.pdbx_strand_id
1 'polypeptide(L)'
;MARNDIRTDGRPIPLTHHSARGKVQRNSGNFTRGSQLLTHELLMWFAGAKLPFVVWFFVFLAAWFVIMSLKLDEHGFQLVCMKLYAMLWDWVGFDPTKRVNVRLPSGELHRTIMAVVPLMPEVQRAWSIAMRGLLGALLFSVFLTIPLSIWFVDLSRRRGKTILQERHERGAMLVDREVLVAEVSQHNAAAFEMDVRKCFPGQSPKQVLALPFTARKRAGIHHPYTLAGIPFPHRMEQSHTMLIGTTGSGKTTELRSLVRQMRERQDSAVIFDLTGAYVEAFYDPARDTILNPMDRRCPAWSIFSDCRTHSEFTAAAAALIPADGGSSEPFWALAARTLFIEMCIRLVERGQTTNLALSENLMTADLKRVHRFLQNTIADPLTAPEAARMAESIRAVFNTNAQVLRFLPDTGEPFSIRDWITGEKQPGSILFITSNYVDLPMNRALLTLWMDLAINRLMTMPRTRELRTWFMFDELGALHKLPAIENGLQTARAFGGAMILGIHSFEKLIEVYGEQGARNLASLARSKLILATADLDTAEQCARYIGNREVRQMDEAYSYGYNNTRDASTLTPRKQVEPLVIADDITNLPSMHGFVKFPDGFPAARIQLVWNDYPQVAEGFLPRPDLQPVRSRRGEEVFDDGGEGDAGGRDGAGQVVEGAVKPVNIAKEMAARILSAEATEEHNQASRPPAERTEDRGEEQAPRAHAADRAQAVRNAPDQAQAPTEGRDDRRESRAGRTAPTPEDQTLAELRQDFSASRDHDGPDMGI
;
A
#
# COMPACT_ATOMS: atom_id res chain seq x y z
N MET A 1 13.67 -2.04 39.03
CA MET A 1 14.40 -1.78 37.80
C MET A 1 13.39 -1.32 36.78
N ALA A 2 13.42 -0.06 36.36
CA ALA A 2 12.54 0.46 35.32
C ALA A 2 12.94 -0.21 34.01
N ARG A 3 12.03 -0.97 33.39
CA ARG A 3 12.18 -1.39 32.00
C ARG A 3 12.24 -0.11 31.15
N ASN A 4 13.38 0.15 30.55
CA ASN A 4 13.47 1.13 29.50
C ASN A 4 12.67 0.56 28.32
N ASP A 5 11.52 1.17 28.03
CA ASP A 5 10.82 0.90 26.80
C ASP A 5 11.73 1.40 25.64
N ILE A 6 12.30 0.45 24.94
CA ILE A 6 13.17 0.72 23.80
C ILE A 6 12.30 0.58 22.55
N ARG A 7 12.32 1.61 21.70
CA ARG A 7 11.74 1.50 20.37
C ARG A 7 12.41 0.38 19.59
N THR A 8 11.73 -0.16 18.60
CA THR A 8 12.28 -1.18 17.70
C THR A 8 13.56 -0.75 16.98
N ASP A 9 13.82 0.56 16.90
CA ASP A 9 15.06 1.15 16.36
C ASP A 9 16.19 1.30 17.40
N GLY A 10 16.00 0.79 18.62
CA GLY A 10 17.00 0.84 19.69
C GLY A 10 17.13 2.19 20.41
N ARG A 11 16.35 3.21 20.06
CA ARG A 11 16.41 4.53 20.72
C ARG A 11 15.57 4.53 22.01
N PRO A 12 16.12 5.02 23.14
CA PRO A 12 15.35 5.12 24.36
C PRO A 12 14.23 6.16 24.19
N ILE A 13 12.99 5.76 24.55
CA ILE A 13 11.87 6.68 24.60
C ILE A 13 12.05 7.59 25.81
N PRO A 14 12.04 8.93 25.66
CA PRO A 14 12.11 9.82 26.81
C PRO A 14 10.86 9.62 27.68
N LEU A 15 11.05 9.14 28.91
CA LEU A 15 9.98 8.87 29.89
C LEU A 15 9.34 10.14 30.50
N THR A 16 9.64 11.32 29.97
CA THR A 16 9.17 12.61 30.49
C THR A 16 7.96 13.18 29.73
N HIS A 17 7.01 12.34 29.31
CA HIS A 17 5.72 12.86 28.91
C HIS A 17 4.88 13.21 30.15
N HIS A 18 4.95 14.46 30.55
CA HIS A 18 3.97 15.03 31.48
C HIS A 18 2.66 15.20 30.69
N SER A 19 1.69 14.30 30.91
CA SER A 19 0.35 14.57 30.42
C SER A 19 -0.18 15.82 31.13
N ALA A 20 -0.92 16.67 30.42
CA ALA A 20 -1.53 17.89 30.96
C ALA A 20 -2.51 17.64 32.14
N ARG A 21 -2.83 16.39 32.43
CA ARG A 21 -3.55 15.95 33.64
C ARG A 21 -2.52 15.63 34.71
N GLY A 22 -2.19 16.59 35.54
CA GLY A 22 -1.22 16.49 36.61
C GLY A 22 -1.12 15.12 37.27
N LYS A 23 0.11 14.68 37.53
CA LYS A 23 0.44 13.44 38.23
C LYS A 23 -0.26 13.36 39.61
N VAL A 24 -1.46 12.81 39.67
CA VAL A 24 -2.01 12.35 40.94
C VAL A 24 -1.32 11.01 41.24
N GLN A 25 -0.15 11.06 41.85
CA GLN A 25 0.52 9.89 42.42
C GLN A 25 -0.23 9.43 43.66
N ARG A 26 -1.19 8.55 43.48
CA ARG A 26 -1.71 7.74 44.59
C ARG A 26 -0.75 6.57 44.81
N ASN A 27 0.34 6.81 45.53
CA ASN A 27 1.33 5.78 45.90
C ASN A 27 0.72 4.55 46.59
N SER A 28 -0.34 4.74 47.39
CA SER A 28 -1.10 3.65 48.01
C SER A 28 -1.81 2.76 46.97
N GLY A 29 -2.38 3.33 45.91
CA GLY A 29 -3.04 2.56 44.86
C GLY A 29 -2.08 1.72 44.01
N ASN A 30 -0.85 2.18 43.85
CA ASN A 30 0.18 1.40 43.12
C ASN A 30 0.71 0.24 44.00
N PHE A 31 0.85 0.44 45.31
CA PHE A 31 1.23 -0.63 46.23
C PHE A 31 0.16 -1.73 46.30
N THR A 32 -1.11 -1.37 46.47
CA THR A 32 -2.21 -2.35 46.54
C THR A 32 -2.37 -3.13 45.23
N ARG A 33 -2.27 -2.45 44.07
CA ARG A 33 -2.30 -3.14 42.76
C ARG A 33 -1.11 -4.06 42.58
N GLY A 34 0.09 -3.63 42.96
CA GLY A 34 1.29 -4.46 42.85
C GLY A 34 1.22 -5.69 43.75
N SER A 35 0.71 -5.53 44.98
CA SER A 35 0.51 -6.63 45.93
C SER A 35 -0.54 -7.62 45.45
N GLN A 36 -1.67 -7.15 44.90
CA GLN A 36 -2.70 -8.01 44.30
C GLN A 36 -2.18 -8.80 43.13
N LEU A 37 -1.43 -8.16 42.20
CA LEU A 37 -0.80 -8.83 41.04
C LEU A 37 0.17 -9.92 41.51
N LEU A 38 1.02 -9.63 42.49
CA LEU A 38 2.00 -10.58 42.99
C LEU A 38 1.32 -11.79 43.67
N THR A 39 0.25 -11.53 44.44
CA THR A 39 -0.54 -12.59 45.06
C THR A 39 -1.22 -13.46 44.02
N HIS A 40 -1.77 -12.84 42.95
CA HIS A 40 -2.40 -13.56 41.85
C HIS A 40 -1.37 -14.41 41.09
N GLU A 41 -0.21 -13.86 40.74
CA GLU A 41 0.88 -14.61 40.11
C GLU A 41 1.30 -15.84 40.93
N LEU A 42 1.41 -15.68 42.24
CA LEU A 42 1.70 -16.80 43.14
C LEU A 42 0.59 -17.85 43.12
N LEU A 43 -0.68 -17.45 43.23
CA LEU A 43 -1.81 -18.38 43.18
C LEU A 43 -1.89 -19.12 41.85
N MET A 44 -1.64 -18.45 40.71
CA MET A 44 -1.60 -19.05 39.38
C MET A 44 -0.43 -20.04 39.28
N TRP A 45 0.74 -19.69 39.85
CA TRP A 45 1.88 -20.60 39.90
C TRP A 45 1.56 -21.85 40.73
N PHE A 46 0.93 -21.73 41.92
CA PHE A 46 0.46 -22.86 42.71
C PHE A 46 -0.58 -23.69 42.00
N ALA A 47 -1.53 -23.06 41.27
CA ALA A 47 -2.52 -23.78 40.49
C ALA A 47 -1.85 -24.60 39.37
N GLY A 48 -0.84 -24.06 38.68
CA GLY A 48 -0.03 -24.76 37.69
C GLY A 48 0.82 -25.90 38.27
N ALA A 49 1.36 -25.71 39.48
CA ALA A 49 2.18 -26.70 40.18
C ALA A 49 1.35 -27.84 40.82
N LYS A 50 0.04 -27.67 40.96
CA LYS A 50 -0.85 -28.65 41.61
C LYS A 50 -0.76 -30.05 40.98
N LEU A 51 -0.77 -30.13 39.64
CA LEU A 51 -0.75 -31.42 38.94
C LEU A 51 0.56 -32.20 39.19
N PRO A 52 1.76 -31.62 38.97
CA PRO A 52 3.03 -32.26 39.31
C PRO A 52 3.09 -32.74 40.79
N PHE A 53 2.58 -31.93 41.73
CA PHE A 53 2.57 -32.29 43.14
C PHE A 53 1.63 -33.49 43.43
N VAL A 54 0.45 -33.52 42.83
CA VAL A 54 -0.49 -34.63 42.98
C VAL A 54 0.11 -35.92 42.42
N VAL A 55 0.75 -35.86 41.26
CA VAL A 55 1.43 -37.02 40.65
C VAL A 55 2.56 -37.51 41.54
N TRP A 56 3.40 -36.58 42.05
CA TRP A 56 4.45 -36.96 43.04
C TRP A 56 3.89 -37.66 44.25
N PHE A 57 2.79 -37.14 44.83
CA PHE A 57 2.16 -37.69 46.03
C PHE A 57 1.66 -39.14 45.76
N PHE A 58 0.99 -39.39 44.65
CA PHE A 58 0.53 -40.75 44.34
C PHE A 58 1.69 -41.70 44.02
N VAL A 59 2.73 -41.23 43.33
CA VAL A 59 3.93 -42.05 43.08
C VAL A 59 4.63 -42.34 44.42
N PHE A 60 4.72 -41.38 45.31
CA PHE A 60 5.27 -41.60 46.65
C PHE A 60 4.46 -42.66 47.46
N LEU A 61 3.12 -42.52 47.50
CA LEU A 61 2.26 -43.49 48.18
C LEU A 61 2.40 -44.91 47.58
N ALA A 62 2.39 -44.99 46.27
CA ALA A 62 2.54 -46.32 45.60
C ALA A 62 3.92 -46.92 45.88
N ALA A 63 5.00 -46.12 45.78
CA ALA A 63 6.35 -46.59 46.09
C ALA A 63 6.49 -47.00 47.54
N TRP A 64 5.94 -46.18 48.44
CA TRP A 64 5.94 -46.47 49.89
C TRP A 64 5.18 -47.76 50.20
N PHE A 65 3.98 -47.94 49.63
CA PHE A 65 3.18 -49.17 49.77
C PHE A 65 3.94 -50.41 49.26
N VAL A 66 4.52 -50.34 48.10
CA VAL A 66 5.30 -51.45 47.51
C VAL A 66 6.54 -51.77 48.34
N ILE A 67 7.30 -50.75 48.79
CA ILE A 67 8.50 -50.97 49.59
C ILE A 67 8.14 -51.54 50.96
N MET A 68 7.06 -51.07 51.57
CA MET A 68 6.59 -51.56 52.85
C MET A 68 6.11 -53.04 52.76
N SER A 69 5.32 -53.38 51.74
CA SER A 69 4.85 -54.77 51.53
C SER A 69 5.97 -55.76 51.15
N LEU A 70 7.09 -55.25 50.52
CA LEU A 70 8.25 -56.11 50.23
C LEU A 70 9.24 -56.26 51.40
N LYS A 71 9.29 -55.27 52.32
CA LYS A 71 10.31 -55.21 53.39
C LYS A 71 9.82 -55.50 54.78
N LEU A 72 8.52 -55.43 55.01
CA LEU A 72 7.90 -55.73 56.28
C LEU A 72 6.90 -56.87 56.14
N ASP A 73 7.12 -57.89 56.95
CA ASP A 73 6.14 -58.96 57.15
C ASP A 73 4.97 -58.43 57.97
N GLU A 74 3.87 -59.17 58.05
CA GLU A 74 2.68 -58.79 58.81
C GLU A 74 3.01 -58.45 60.25
N HIS A 75 3.90 -59.24 60.89
CA HIS A 75 4.38 -58.99 62.25
C HIS A 75 5.20 -57.69 62.38
N GLY A 76 6.07 -57.41 61.41
CA GLY A 76 6.84 -56.18 61.35
C GLY A 76 5.96 -54.95 61.27
N PHE A 77 4.89 -55.02 60.44
CA PHE A 77 3.89 -53.97 60.36
C PHE A 77 3.16 -53.73 61.68
N GLN A 78 2.75 -54.80 62.36
CA GLN A 78 2.13 -54.68 63.72
C GLN A 78 3.08 -54.03 64.71
N LEU A 79 4.37 -54.35 64.70
CA LEU A 79 5.37 -53.73 65.57
C LEU A 79 5.56 -52.23 65.27
N VAL A 80 5.52 -51.81 64.01
CA VAL A 80 5.55 -50.38 63.61
C VAL A 80 4.30 -49.67 64.12
N CYS A 81 3.12 -50.29 63.96
CA CYS A 81 1.87 -49.73 64.46
C CYS A 81 1.89 -49.61 66.00
N MET A 82 2.44 -50.59 66.72
CA MET A 82 2.59 -50.56 68.17
C MET A 82 3.53 -49.42 68.62
N LYS A 83 4.59 -49.17 67.90
CA LYS A 83 5.48 -48.02 68.17
C LYS A 83 4.76 -46.72 67.93
N LEU A 84 4.07 -46.53 66.84
CA LEU A 84 3.28 -45.33 66.54
C LEU A 84 2.22 -45.11 67.62
N TYR A 85 1.54 -46.17 68.05
CA TYR A 85 0.55 -46.14 69.08
C TYR A 85 1.19 -45.73 70.41
N ALA A 86 2.34 -46.27 70.78
CA ALA A 86 3.06 -45.93 71.99
C ALA A 86 3.56 -44.45 71.98
N MET A 87 4.05 -43.96 70.86
CA MET A 87 4.45 -42.55 70.66
C MET A 87 3.24 -41.59 70.79
N LEU A 88 2.10 -41.97 70.19
CA LEU A 88 0.86 -41.18 70.32
C LEU A 88 0.33 -41.19 71.74
N TRP A 89 0.44 -42.33 72.45
CA TRP A 89 0.04 -42.50 73.82
C TRP A 89 0.83 -41.60 74.76
N ASP A 90 2.14 -41.51 74.56
CA ASP A 90 3.06 -40.61 75.27
C ASP A 90 2.79 -39.16 74.92
N TRP A 91 2.57 -38.81 73.65
CA TRP A 91 2.27 -37.44 73.24
C TRP A 91 0.96 -36.89 73.81
N VAL A 92 -0.07 -37.75 73.97
CA VAL A 92 -1.35 -37.36 74.61
C VAL A 92 -1.25 -37.29 76.11
N GLY A 93 -0.14 -37.80 76.73
CA GLY A 93 0.08 -37.77 78.17
C GLY A 93 -0.70 -38.83 78.97
N PHE A 94 -1.02 -39.96 78.36
CA PHE A 94 -1.68 -41.09 78.98
C PHE A 94 -0.72 -41.87 79.91
N ASP A 95 -1.29 -42.67 80.84
CA ASP A 95 -0.53 -43.42 81.82
C ASP A 95 0.57 -44.33 81.19
N PRO A 96 1.87 -44.02 81.42
CA PRO A 96 2.98 -44.74 80.84
C PRO A 96 3.16 -46.19 81.37
N THR A 97 2.56 -46.46 82.55
CA THR A 97 2.66 -47.76 83.19
C THR A 97 1.63 -48.79 82.73
N LYS A 98 0.77 -48.41 81.77
CA LYS A 98 -0.24 -49.31 81.18
C LYS A 98 0.42 -50.56 80.60
N ARG A 99 -0.03 -51.75 81.05
CA ARG A 99 0.46 -53.03 80.58
C ARG A 99 -0.15 -53.35 79.25
N VAL A 100 0.72 -53.69 78.28
CA VAL A 100 0.34 -54.07 76.91
C VAL A 100 1.02 -55.38 76.51
N ASN A 101 0.36 -56.19 75.69
CA ASN A 101 0.93 -57.41 75.11
C ASN A 101 1.47 -57.11 73.75
N VAL A 102 2.78 -57.25 73.55
CA VAL A 102 3.42 -57.14 72.20
C VAL A 102 3.70 -58.51 71.73
N ARG A 103 3.24 -58.82 70.53
CA ARG A 103 3.53 -60.11 69.87
C ARG A 103 4.88 -60.01 69.17
N LEU A 104 5.83 -60.84 69.58
CA LEU A 104 7.17 -60.92 69.01
C LEU A 104 7.17 -61.72 67.72
N PRO A 105 8.19 -61.59 66.81
CA PRO A 105 8.33 -62.37 65.64
C PRO A 105 8.41 -63.90 65.86
N SER A 106 8.81 -64.34 67.13
CA SER A 106 8.80 -65.70 67.53
C SER A 106 7.39 -66.28 67.80
N GLY A 107 6.33 -65.43 67.75
CA GLY A 107 4.95 -65.75 68.02
C GLY A 107 4.60 -65.67 69.51
N GLU A 108 5.56 -65.39 70.41
CA GLU A 108 5.35 -65.24 71.84
C GLU A 108 4.75 -63.87 72.17
N LEU A 109 3.82 -63.87 73.20
CA LEU A 109 3.23 -62.62 73.66
C LEU A 109 4.05 -62.11 74.87
N HIS A 110 4.85 -61.07 74.63
CA HIS A 110 5.63 -60.41 75.64
C HIS A 110 4.81 -59.32 76.35
N ARG A 111 4.61 -59.45 77.65
CA ARG A 111 3.92 -58.45 78.48
C ARG A 111 4.90 -57.39 78.94
N THR A 112 4.66 -56.15 78.54
CA THR A 112 5.49 -55.02 78.86
C THR A 112 4.63 -53.80 79.25
N ILE A 113 5.25 -52.69 79.69
CA ILE A 113 4.57 -51.41 79.88
C ILE A 113 4.71 -50.53 78.69
N MET A 114 3.75 -49.64 78.45
CA MET A 114 3.67 -48.82 77.24
C MET A 114 4.94 -47.99 77.02
N ALA A 115 5.55 -47.47 78.04
CA ALA A 115 6.79 -46.67 78.01
C ALA A 115 8.01 -47.47 77.43
N VAL A 116 8.03 -48.81 77.59
CA VAL A 116 9.16 -49.61 77.14
C VAL A 116 9.01 -50.07 75.70
N VAL A 117 7.78 -50.13 75.16
CA VAL A 117 7.51 -50.57 73.79
C VAL A 117 8.40 -49.89 72.75
N PRO A 118 8.62 -48.57 72.73
CA PRO A 118 9.48 -47.92 71.75
C PRO A 118 10.96 -48.30 71.87
N LEU A 119 11.40 -48.80 73.01
CA LEU A 119 12.79 -49.16 73.32
C LEU A 119 13.13 -50.62 73.05
N MET A 120 12.14 -51.46 72.78
CA MET A 120 12.36 -52.86 72.44
C MET A 120 13.16 -53.03 71.15
N PRO A 121 14.19 -53.92 71.08
CA PRO A 121 15.07 -54.02 69.92
C PRO A 121 14.34 -54.46 68.66
N GLU A 122 13.34 -55.35 68.76
CA GLU A 122 12.53 -55.86 67.61
C GLU A 122 11.68 -54.72 67.06
N VAL A 123 11.07 -53.90 67.97
CA VAL A 123 10.27 -52.73 67.54
C VAL A 123 11.17 -51.67 66.93
N GLN A 124 12.37 -51.48 67.47
CA GLN A 124 13.35 -50.54 66.86
C GLN A 124 13.86 -50.99 65.48
N ARG A 125 14.10 -52.31 65.30
CA ARG A 125 14.47 -52.89 64.01
C ARG A 125 13.36 -52.71 62.96
N ALA A 126 12.12 -53.06 63.30
CA ALA A 126 10.98 -52.88 62.41
C ALA A 126 10.78 -51.42 62.03
N TRP A 127 10.90 -50.52 63.02
CA TRP A 127 10.84 -49.06 62.81
C TRP A 127 11.96 -48.56 61.93
N SER A 128 13.18 -49.03 62.07
CA SER A 128 14.32 -48.59 61.27
C SER A 128 14.18 -49.06 59.80
N ILE A 129 13.56 -50.23 59.58
CA ILE A 129 13.23 -50.73 58.23
C ILE A 129 12.14 -49.85 57.61
N ALA A 130 11.08 -49.51 58.38
CA ALA A 130 10.00 -48.66 57.92
C ALA A 130 10.49 -47.26 57.57
N MET A 131 11.34 -46.66 58.43
CA MET A 131 11.91 -45.34 58.18
C MET A 131 12.85 -45.32 56.96
N ARG A 132 13.68 -46.34 56.79
CA ARG A 132 14.52 -46.48 55.60
C ARG A 132 13.66 -46.73 54.32
N GLY A 133 12.57 -47.50 54.46
CA GLY A 133 11.59 -47.69 53.40
C GLY A 133 10.89 -46.39 53.04
N LEU A 134 10.45 -45.60 54.01
CA LEU A 134 9.86 -44.27 53.77
C LEU A 134 10.81 -43.29 53.07
N LEU A 135 12.07 -43.23 53.56
CA LEU A 135 13.10 -42.42 52.92
C LEU A 135 13.42 -42.88 51.50
N GLY A 136 13.50 -44.19 51.31
CA GLY A 136 13.69 -44.80 49.98
C GLY A 136 12.54 -44.47 48.99
N ALA A 137 11.28 -44.54 49.48
CA ALA A 137 10.11 -44.17 48.72
C ALA A 137 10.11 -42.68 48.34
N LEU A 138 10.51 -41.84 49.31
CA LEU A 138 10.64 -40.41 49.10
C LEU A 138 11.68 -40.09 48.01
N LEU A 139 12.89 -40.64 48.12
CA LEU A 139 13.97 -40.42 47.16
C LEU A 139 13.60 -40.95 45.78
N PHE A 140 13.01 -42.18 45.71
CA PHE A 140 12.56 -42.74 44.46
C PHE A 140 11.47 -41.92 43.78
N SER A 141 10.48 -41.45 44.55
CA SER A 141 9.40 -40.64 44.00
C SER A 141 9.94 -39.30 43.49
N VAL A 142 10.84 -38.64 44.20
CA VAL A 142 11.47 -37.39 43.76
C VAL A 142 12.30 -37.62 42.49
N PHE A 143 13.11 -38.67 42.47
CA PHE A 143 13.93 -38.99 41.29
C PHE A 143 13.09 -39.25 40.04
N LEU A 144 11.97 -39.98 40.17
CA LEU A 144 11.08 -40.30 39.05
C LEU A 144 10.25 -39.10 38.60
N THR A 145 9.79 -38.24 39.53
CA THR A 145 8.84 -37.17 39.22
C THR A 145 9.50 -35.89 38.79
N ILE A 146 10.79 -35.64 39.12
CA ILE A 146 11.51 -34.42 38.65
C ILE A 146 11.58 -34.36 37.09
N PRO A 147 12.05 -35.36 36.37
CA PRO A 147 12.09 -35.29 34.90
C PRO A 147 10.70 -35.13 34.28
N LEU A 148 9.70 -35.83 34.86
CA LEU A 148 8.32 -35.74 34.40
C LEU A 148 7.74 -34.33 34.63
N SER A 149 8.07 -33.72 35.76
CA SER A 149 7.65 -32.33 36.06
C SER A 149 8.31 -31.30 35.13
N ILE A 150 9.60 -31.46 34.84
CA ILE A 150 10.30 -30.61 33.88
C ILE A 150 9.66 -30.72 32.48
N TRP A 151 9.41 -31.93 32.01
CA TRP A 151 8.72 -32.19 30.73
C TRP A 151 7.32 -31.55 30.72
N PHE A 152 6.54 -31.70 31.81
CA PHE A 152 5.20 -31.12 31.94
C PHE A 152 5.23 -29.59 31.90
N VAL A 153 6.18 -28.95 32.59
CA VAL A 153 6.34 -27.50 32.57
C VAL A 153 6.69 -26.99 31.17
N ASP A 154 7.60 -27.68 30.48
CA ASP A 154 7.97 -27.32 29.09
C ASP A 154 6.78 -27.49 28.13
N LEU A 155 6.05 -28.59 28.21
CA LEU A 155 4.85 -28.84 27.42
C LEU A 155 3.77 -27.77 27.70
N SER A 156 3.56 -27.42 28.97
CA SER A 156 2.57 -26.40 29.37
C SER A 156 2.97 -25.01 28.89
N ARG A 157 4.26 -24.66 28.96
CA ARG A 157 4.79 -23.40 28.43
C ARG A 157 4.61 -23.29 26.92
N ARG A 158 4.89 -24.36 26.17
CA ARG A 158 4.70 -24.40 24.72
C ARG A 158 3.23 -24.23 24.35
N ARG A 159 2.32 -24.93 25.03
CA ARG A 159 0.88 -24.79 24.84
C ARG A 159 0.37 -23.39 25.19
N GLY A 160 0.81 -22.81 26.30
CA GLY A 160 0.45 -21.45 26.71
C GLY A 160 0.87 -20.41 25.65
N LYS A 161 2.11 -20.50 25.15
CA LYS A 161 2.57 -19.63 24.07
C LYS A 161 1.71 -19.78 22.81
N THR A 162 1.36 -20.99 22.43
CA THR A 162 0.55 -21.27 21.21
C THR A 162 -0.88 -20.71 21.34
N ILE A 163 -1.46 -20.72 22.54
CA ILE A 163 -2.80 -20.18 22.80
C ILE A 163 -2.80 -18.64 22.69
N LEU A 164 -1.76 -17.99 23.22
CA LEU A 164 -1.64 -16.53 23.22
C LEU A 164 -1.11 -15.96 21.91
N GLN A 165 -0.57 -16.81 21.02
CA GLN A 165 -0.10 -16.34 19.73
C GLN A 165 -1.24 -15.86 18.85
N GLU A 166 -1.03 -14.68 18.31
CA GLU A 166 -1.86 -14.11 17.27
C GLU A 166 -1.94 -15.06 16.05
N ARG A 167 -3.14 -15.34 15.60
CA ARG A 167 -3.36 -16.18 14.43
C ARG A 167 -4.00 -15.38 13.30
N HIS A 168 -3.32 -15.37 12.17
CA HIS A 168 -3.91 -14.90 10.93
C HIS A 168 -5.05 -15.84 10.52
N GLU A 169 -6.28 -15.32 10.39
CA GLU A 169 -7.46 -16.10 9.98
C GLU A 169 -7.70 -15.95 8.48
N ARG A 170 -7.70 -14.73 7.97
CA ARG A 170 -7.93 -14.42 6.56
C ARG A 170 -7.51 -12.99 6.21
N GLY A 171 -7.50 -12.67 4.91
CA GLY A 171 -7.21 -11.36 4.38
C GLY A 171 -5.84 -11.27 3.74
N ALA A 172 -5.31 -10.05 3.63
CA ALA A 172 -4.01 -9.81 3.03
C ALA A 172 -2.88 -10.39 3.88
N MET A 173 -1.82 -10.83 3.22
CA MET A 173 -0.59 -11.32 3.87
C MET A 173 0.59 -10.46 3.41
N LEU A 174 1.51 -10.21 4.34
CA LEU A 174 2.79 -9.57 4.07
C LEU A 174 3.88 -10.64 4.19
N VAL A 175 4.66 -10.79 3.13
CA VAL A 175 5.73 -11.78 3.06
C VAL A 175 7.05 -11.12 2.69
N ASP A 176 8.15 -11.85 2.90
CA ASP A 176 9.45 -11.42 2.40
C ASP A 176 9.51 -11.58 0.88
N ARG A 177 10.38 -10.78 0.24
CA ARG A 177 10.55 -10.75 -1.21
C ARG A 177 10.79 -12.14 -1.81
N GLU A 178 11.63 -12.95 -1.15
CA GLU A 178 12.02 -14.30 -1.60
C GLU A 178 10.82 -15.25 -1.67
N VAL A 179 9.90 -15.14 -0.72
CA VAL A 179 8.68 -15.96 -0.68
C VAL A 179 7.77 -15.60 -1.86
N LEU A 180 7.56 -14.30 -2.11
CA LEU A 180 6.76 -13.85 -3.24
C LEU A 180 7.41 -14.24 -4.57
N VAL A 181 8.74 -14.11 -4.70
CA VAL A 181 9.48 -14.54 -5.90
C VAL A 181 9.29 -16.03 -6.15
N ALA A 182 9.36 -16.86 -5.11
CA ALA A 182 9.16 -18.31 -5.24
C ALA A 182 7.73 -18.64 -5.70
N GLU A 183 6.71 -18.01 -5.08
CA GLU A 183 5.31 -18.23 -5.41
C GLU A 183 4.98 -17.81 -6.85
N VAL A 184 5.41 -16.60 -7.25
CA VAL A 184 5.21 -16.10 -8.61
C VAL A 184 5.99 -16.95 -9.63
N SER A 185 7.20 -17.38 -9.29
CA SER A 185 8.01 -18.24 -10.18
C SER A 185 7.36 -19.59 -10.40
N GLN A 186 6.77 -20.19 -9.37
CA GLN A 186 6.01 -21.44 -9.48
C GLN A 186 4.77 -21.25 -10.37
N HIS A 187 4.02 -20.17 -10.16
CA HIS A 187 2.87 -19.81 -11.01
C HIS A 187 3.29 -19.64 -12.47
N ASN A 188 4.38 -18.90 -12.73
CA ASN A 188 4.89 -18.65 -14.06
C ASN A 188 5.44 -19.90 -14.73
N ALA A 189 6.04 -20.84 -13.99
CA ALA A 189 6.50 -22.12 -14.51
C ALA A 189 5.34 -22.96 -15.02
N ALA A 190 4.23 -23.04 -14.27
CA ALA A 190 3.04 -23.74 -14.72
C ALA A 190 2.42 -23.10 -15.98
N ALA A 191 2.36 -21.77 -16.02
CA ALA A 191 1.87 -21.03 -17.19
C ALA A 191 2.79 -21.21 -18.43
N PHE A 192 4.11 -21.23 -18.20
CA PHE A 192 5.09 -21.48 -19.26
C PHE A 192 4.93 -22.88 -19.86
N GLU A 193 4.69 -23.90 -19.06
CA GLU A 193 4.42 -25.25 -19.58
C GLU A 193 3.16 -25.28 -20.45
N MET A 194 2.12 -24.54 -20.10
CA MET A 194 0.92 -24.40 -20.92
C MET A 194 1.21 -23.71 -22.25
N ASP A 195 1.98 -22.61 -22.22
CA ASP A 195 2.41 -21.89 -23.43
C ASP A 195 3.27 -22.80 -24.32
N VAL A 196 4.19 -23.59 -23.76
CA VAL A 196 5.01 -24.55 -24.51
C VAL A 196 4.15 -25.60 -25.21
N ARG A 197 3.21 -26.22 -24.50
CA ARG A 197 2.29 -27.19 -25.10
C ARG A 197 1.50 -26.64 -26.28
N LYS A 198 1.15 -25.35 -26.18
CA LYS A 198 0.38 -24.65 -27.24
C LYS A 198 1.24 -24.24 -28.42
N CYS A 199 2.40 -23.61 -28.17
CA CYS A 199 3.25 -23.03 -29.20
C CYS A 199 4.25 -24.00 -29.82
N PHE A 200 4.65 -25.05 -29.06
CA PHE A 200 5.63 -26.06 -29.46
C PHE A 200 5.13 -27.48 -29.13
N PRO A 201 4.05 -27.97 -29.77
CA PRO A 201 3.50 -29.28 -29.48
C PRO A 201 4.57 -30.36 -29.72
N GLY A 202 4.78 -31.22 -28.70
CA GLY A 202 5.76 -32.31 -28.78
C GLY A 202 7.18 -31.97 -28.30
N GLN A 203 7.48 -30.71 -27.94
CA GLN A 203 8.76 -30.32 -27.37
C GLN A 203 8.66 -30.21 -25.83
N SER A 204 9.75 -30.60 -25.16
CA SER A 204 9.80 -30.44 -23.70
C SER A 204 10.09 -28.97 -23.32
N PRO A 205 9.63 -28.49 -22.13
CA PRO A 205 9.94 -27.15 -21.64
C PRO A 205 11.43 -26.82 -21.62
N LYS A 206 12.29 -27.79 -21.32
CA LYS A 206 13.76 -27.63 -21.33
C LYS A 206 14.31 -27.38 -22.73
N GLN A 207 13.79 -28.03 -23.76
CA GLN A 207 14.19 -27.83 -25.16
C GLN A 207 13.79 -26.43 -25.63
N VAL A 208 12.58 -25.97 -25.28
CA VAL A 208 12.11 -24.62 -25.63
C VAL A 208 12.91 -23.53 -24.92
N LEU A 209 13.32 -23.75 -23.66
CA LEU A 209 14.19 -22.80 -22.95
C LEU A 209 15.57 -22.65 -23.59
N ALA A 210 16.08 -23.68 -24.24
CA ALA A 210 17.36 -23.65 -24.97
C ALA A 210 17.28 -22.84 -26.29
N LEU A 211 16.09 -22.56 -26.81
CA LEU A 211 15.92 -21.74 -28.02
C LEU A 211 16.29 -20.26 -27.76
N PRO A 212 16.79 -19.53 -28.78
CA PRO A 212 17.04 -18.11 -28.68
C PRO A 212 15.78 -17.34 -28.24
N PHE A 213 15.98 -16.27 -27.47
CA PHE A 213 14.90 -15.41 -26.98
C PHE A 213 13.95 -14.94 -28.10
N THR A 214 14.52 -14.50 -29.23
CA THR A 214 13.75 -14.01 -30.37
C THR A 214 12.86 -15.07 -31.01
N ALA A 215 13.32 -16.33 -31.05
CA ALA A 215 12.53 -17.46 -31.55
C ALA A 215 11.36 -17.78 -30.61
N ARG A 216 11.60 -17.79 -29.30
CA ARG A 216 10.55 -18.00 -28.29
C ARG A 216 9.50 -16.89 -28.31
N LYS A 217 9.95 -15.62 -28.40
CA LYS A 217 9.06 -14.45 -28.48
C LYS A 217 8.19 -14.50 -29.73
N ARG A 218 8.76 -14.80 -30.91
CA ARG A 218 8.00 -14.93 -32.18
C ARG A 218 6.97 -16.05 -32.14
N ALA A 219 7.24 -17.12 -31.39
CA ALA A 219 6.29 -18.22 -31.21
C ALA A 219 5.16 -17.89 -30.22
N GLY A 220 5.19 -16.73 -29.53
CA GLY A 220 4.17 -16.30 -28.57
C GLY A 220 4.42 -16.77 -27.13
N ILE A 221 5.63 -17.27 -26.82
CA ILE A 221 6.03 -17.55 -25.44
C ILE A 221 6.19 -16.24 -24.69
N HIS A 222 5.45 -16.12 -23.58
CA HIS A 222 5.53 -14.93 -22.73
C HIS A 222 6.80 -14.95 -21.86
N HIS A 223 7.42 -13.79 -21.76
CA HIS A 223 8.58 -13.55 -20.90
C HIS A 223 8.23 -12.48 -19.87
N PRO A 224 8.00 -12.83 -18.59
CA PRO A 224 7.56 -11.88 -17.57
C PRO A 224 8.62 -10.80 -17.32
N TYR A 225 8.18 -9.55 -17.17
CA TYR A 225 9.01 -8.45 -16.68
C TYR A 225 9.24 -8.60 -15.18
N THR A 226 10.15 -7.83 -14.63
CA THR A 226 10.37 -7.77 -13.18
C THR A 226 10.05 -6.38 -12.67
N LEU A 227 9.35 -6.30 -11.54
CA LEU A 227 9.07 -5.08 -10.79
C LEU A 227 9.77 -5.21 -9.42
N ALA A 228 10.67 -4.30 -9.11
CA ALA A 228 11.52 -4.38 -7.90
C ALA A 228 12.27 -5.73 -7.78
N GLY A 229 12.66 -6.31 -8.92
CA GLY A 229 13.32 -7.62 -8.99
C GLY A 229 12.40 -8.82 -8.73
N ILE A 230 11.09 -8.64 -8.65
CA ILE A 230 10.08 -9.69 -8.54
C ILE A 230 9.44 -9.88 -9.92
N PRO A 231 9.40 -11.09 -10.49
CA PRO A 231 8.76 -11.29 -11.78
C PRO A 231 7.27 -10.95 -11.71
N PHE A 232 6.73 -10.33 -12.77
CA PHE A 232 5.28 -10.22 -12.89
C PHE A 232 4.66 -11.62 -12.99
N PRO A 233 3.50 -11.86 -12.37
CA PRO A 233 2.72 -13.04 -12.68
C PRO A 233 2.36 -13.06 -14.17
N HIS A 234 2.21 -14.23 -14.75
CA HIS A 234 2.07 -14.46 -16.17
C HIS A 234 1.06 -13.51 -16.85
N ARG A 235 1.54 -12.69 -17.77
CA ARG A 235 0.75 -11.70 -18.57
C ARG A 235 0.03 -10.64 -17.72
N MET A 236 0.51 -10.36 -16.49
CA MET A 236 -0.09 -9.32 -15.64
C MET A 236 0.50 -7.94 -15.83
N GLU A 237 1.52 -7.78 -16.66
CA GLU A 237 2.02 -6.46 -17.08
C GLU A 237 0.91 -5.60 -17.69
N GLN A 238 0.03 -6.25 -18.47
CA GLN A 238 -1.13 -5.61 -19.10
C GLN A 238 -2.30 -5.33 -18.12
N SER A 239 -2.14 -5.67 -16.83
CA SER A 239 -3.07 -5.24 -15.78
C SER A 239 -2.70 -3.89 -15.19
N HIS A 240 -1.76 -3.20 -15.81
CA HIS A 240 -1.26 -1.87 -15.51
C HIS A 240 -0.65 -1.76 -14.11
N THR A 241 0.28 -0.84 -13.95
CA THR A 241 1.03 -0.68 -12.71
C THR A 241 0.98 0.78 -12.26
N MET A 242 0.80 1.01 -10.98
CA MET A 242 0.93 2.33 -10.37
C MET A 242 2.12 2.35 -9.43
N LEU A 243 3.03 3.31 -9.62
CA LEU A 243 4.18 3.58 -8.78
C LEU A 243 3.88 4.82 -7.95
N ILE A 244 3.89 4.68 -6.63
CA ILE A 244 3.54 5.74 -5.69
C ILE A 244 4.74 6.04 -4.82
N GLY A 245 5.13 7.30 -4.69
CA GLY A 245 6.21 7.71 -3.80
C GLY A 245 6.71 9.11 -4.09
N THR A 246 7.25 9.76 -3.08
CA THR A 246 7.80 11.12 -3.18
C THR A 246 9.12 11.16 -3.95
N THR A 247 9.62 12.37 -4.20
CA THR A 247 10.94 12.58 -4.82
C THR A 247 12.03 11.92 -3.96
N GLY A 248 12.96 11.21 -4.60
CA GLY A 248 14.05 10.50 -3.91
C GLY A 248 13.66 9.15 -3.30
N SER A 249 12.39 8.71 -3.40
CA SER A 249 11.95 7.41 -2.90
C SER A 249 12.45 6.21 -3.72
N GLY A 250 12.89 6.43 -4.98
CA GLY A 250 13.38 5.38 -5.90
C GLY A 250 12.50 5.12 -7.12
N LYS A 251 11.42 5.90 -7.37
CA LYS A 251 10.55 5.72 -8.55
C LYS A 251 11.33 5.67 -9.86
N THR A 252 12.11 6.71 -10.14
CA THR A 252 12.90 6.82 -11.37
C THR A 252 13.91 5.68 -11.53
N THR A 253 14.45 5.16 -10.41
CA THR A 253 15.33 3.99 -10.43
C THR A 253 14.62 2.76 -10.95
N GLU A 254 13.41 2.48 -10.46
CA GLU A 254 12.63 1.33 -10.93
C GLU A 254 12.12 1.53 -12.36
N LEU A 255 11.67 2.73 -12.71
CA LEU A 255 11.23 3.04 -14.08
C LEU A 255 12.38 2.87 -15.08
N ARG A 256 13.60 3.32 -14.75
CA ARG A 256 14.81 3.05 -15.57
C ARG A 256 15.10 1.56 -15.71
N SER A 257 14.92 0.79 -14.64
CA SER A 257 15.06 -0.67 -14.69
C SER A 257 14.06 -1.31 -15.66
N LEU A 258 12.82 -0.83 -15.68
CA LEU A 258 11.79 -1.30 -16.61
C LEU A 258 12.11 -0.90 -18.05
N VAL A 259 12.60 0.34 -18.32
CA VAL A 259 13.02 0.77 -19.65
C VAL A 259 14.18 -0.08 -20.17
N ARG A 260 15.15 -0.41 -19.31
CA ARG A 260 16.22 -1.35 -19.69
C ARG A 260 15.66 -2.71 -20.12
N GLN A 261 14.71 -3.25 -19.36
CA GLN A 261 14.05 -4.52 -19.72
C GLN A 261 13.29 -4.40 -21.05
N MET A 262 12.63 -3.26 -21.32
CA MET A 262 11.96 -3.01 -22.62
C MET A 262 12.96 -3.06 -23.78
N ARG A 263 14.13 -2.44 -23.61
CA ARG A 263 15.23 -2.49 -24.58
C ARG A 263 15.76 -3.90 -24.81
N GLU A 264 16.08 -4.62 -23.73
CA GLU A 264 16.60 -5.99 -23.78
C GLU A 264 15.61 -6.94 -24.46
N ARG A 265 14.32 -6.72 -24.26
CA ARG A 265 13.23 -7.53 -24.83
C ARG A 265 12.75 -7.07 -26.20
N GLN A 266 13.30 -5.95 -26.69
CA GLN A 266 12.93 -5.37 -27.95
C GLN A 266 11.42 -5.02 -28.03
N ASP A 267 10.84 -4.55 -26.92
CA ASP A 267 9.47 -4.05 -26.86
C ASP A 267 9.45 -2.53 -27.06
N SER A 268 8.40 -2.01 -27.69
CA SER A 268 8.25 -0.58 -27.92
C SER A 268 7.63 0.12 -26.73
N ALA A 269 7.99 1.39 -26.52
CA ALA A 269 7.42 2.20 -25.44
C ALA A 269 7.15 3.64 -25.86
N VAL A 270 6.11 4.25 -25.29
CA VAL A 270 5.86 5.69 -25.26
C VAL A 270 6.12 6.16 -23.83
N ILE A 271 7.06 7.06 -23.67
CA ILE A 271 7.55 7.48 -22.33
C ILE A 271 7.35 8.98 -22.19
N PHE A 272 6.58 9.39 -21.19
CA PHE A 272 6.53 10.78 -20.73
C PHE A 272 7.64 11.02 -19.72
N ASP A 273 8.60 11.87 -20.09
CA ASP A 273 9.81 12.21 -19.33
C ASP A 273 9.89 13.72 -19.11
N LEU A 274 9.67 14.15 -17.87
CA LEU A 274 9.70 15.57 -17.51
C LEU A 274 11.12 16.10 -17.23
N THR A 275 12.08 15.21 -16.99
CA THR A 275 13.43 15.56 -16.58
C THR A 275 14.51 15.34 -17.65
N GLY A 276 14.18 14.63 -18.72
CA GLY A 276 15.15 14.18 -19.71
C GLY A 276 15.98 12.98 -19.26
N ALA A 277 15.71 12.45 -18.07
CA ALA A 277 16.53 11.42 -17.43
C ALA A 277 16.50 10.07 -18.19
N TYR A 278 15.41 9.75 -18.86
CA TYR A 278 15.30 8.54 -19.67
C TYR A 278 15.96 8.72 -21.05
N VAL A 279 15.92 9.94 -21.60
CA VAL A 279 16.63 10.31 -22.81
C VAL A 279 18.13 10.20 -22.59
N GLU A 280 18.64 10.75 -21.47
CA GLU A 280 20.07 10.66 -21.12
C GLU A 280 20.58 9.23 -21.08
N ALA A 281 19.80 8.31 -20.51
CA ALA A 281 20.23 6.94 -20.26
C ALA A 281 19.96 5.97 -21.44
N PHE A 282 18.96 6.24 -22.30
CA PHE A 282 18.48 5.22 -23.23
C PHE A 282 18.27 5.69 -24.67
N TYR A 283 18.41 6.99 -24.99
CA TYR A 283 18.14 7.47 -26.34
C TYR A 283 19.12 6.93 -27.38
N ASP A 284 18.57 6.40 -28.45
CA ASP A 284 19.33 5.92 -29.61
C ASP A 284 18.75 6.58 -30.89
N PRO A 285 19.49 7.51 -31.52
CA PRO A 285 18.99 8.26 -32.67
C PRO A 285 18.63 7.41 -33.89
N ALA A 286 19.10 6.16 -33.94
CA ALA A 286 18.81 5.26 -35.06
C ALA A 286 17.40 4.68 -35.04
N ARG A 287 16.75 4.65 -33.85
CA ARG A 287 15.45 3.97 -33.66
C ARG A 287 14.44 4.73 -32.84
N ASP A 288 14.88 5.77 -32.12
CA ASP A 288 14.02 6.52 -31.17
C ASP A 288 13.65 7.88 -31.73
N THR A 289 12.52 8.39 -31.25
CA THR A 289 12.04 9.72 -31.57
C THR A 289 11.80 10.53 -30.31
N ILE A 290 12.17 11.80 -30.32
CA ILE A 290 11.92 12.75 -29.24
C ILE A 290 10.87 13.77 -29.69
N LEU A 291 9.74 13.84 -29.00
CA LEU A 291 8.72 14.87 -29.17
C LEU A 291 8.84 15.89 -28.04
N ASN A 292 9.45 17.02 -28.37
CA ASN A 292 9.55 18.21 -27.51
C ASN A 292 9.68 19.44 -28.40
N PRO A 293 8.73 20.37 -28.40
CA PRO A 293 8.76 21.52 -29.31
C PRO A 293 9.98 22.40 -29.12
N MET A 294 10.62 22.38 -27.93
CA MET A 294 11.81 23.17 -27.60
C MET A 294 13.13 22.44 -27.89
N ASP A 295 13.08 21.13 -28.21
CA ASP A 295 14.27 20.33 -28.52
C ASP A 295 14.56 20.31 -30.03
N ARG A 296 15.81 20.52 -30.41
CA ARG A 296 16.20 20.54 -31.79
C ARG A 296 16.07 19.19 -32.53
N ARG A 297 15.93 18.09 -31.76
CA ARG A 297 15.71 16.72 -32.28
C ARG A 297 14.25 16.41 -32.55
N CYS A 298 13.35 17.36 -32.25
CA CYS A 298 11.92 17.19 -32.49
C CYS A 298 11.65 17.12 -34.00
N PRO A 299 11.02 16.09 -34.53
CA PRO A 299 10.66 16.00 -35.95
C PRO A 299 9.50 16.95 -36.29
N ALA A 300 9.28 17.18 -37.59
CA ALA A 300 8.15 17.96 -38.04
C ALA A 300 6.82 17.21 -37.83
N TRP A 301 6.18 17.47 -36.70
CA TRP A 301 4.86 16.93 -36.36
C TRP A 301 3.77 17.97 -36.63
N SER A 302 2.67 17.52 -37.23
CA SER A 302 1.47 18.33 -37.41
C SER A 302 0.24 17.56 -36.91
N ILE A 303 -0.76 18.29 -36.40
CA ILE A 303 -2.02 17.68 -36.00
C ILE A 303 -2.71 16.96 -37.17
N PHE A 304 -2.51 17.45 -38.38
CA PHE A 304 -3.08 16.88 -39.58
C PHE A 304 -2.40 15.57 -40.01
N SER A 305 -1.20 15.27 -39.49
CA SER A 305 -0.55 13.96 -39.69
C SER A 305 -1.29 12.86 -38.98
N ASP A 306 -1.87 13.16 -37.81
CA ASP A 306 -2.49 12.20 -36.92
C ASP A 306 -4.02 12.20 -36.97
N CYS A 307 -4.66 13.35 -37.23
CA CYS A 307 -6.10 13.49 -37.29
C CYS A 307 -6.59 13.65 -38.75
N ARG A 308 -7.52 12.78 -39.17
CA ARG A 308 -8.09 12.75 -40.53
C ARG A 308 -9.61 12.83 -40.52
N THR A 309 -10.26 12.48 -39.42
CA THR A 309 -11.72 12.43 -39.31
C THR A 309 -12.22 13.43 -38.29
N HIS A 310 -13.49 13.83 -38.40
CA HIS A 310 -14.13 14.72 -37.44
C HIS A 310 -14.00 14.22 -36.02
N SER A 311 -14.19 12.91 -35.79
CA SER A 311 -14.09 12.31 -34.45
C SER A 311 -12.67 12.37 -33.87
N GLU A 312 -11.64 12.22 -34.71
CA GLU A 312 -10.23 12.33 -34.28
C GLU A 312 -9.89 13.77 -33.93
N PHE A 313 -10.34 14.77 -34.71
CA PHE A 313 -10.20 16.19 -34.32
C PHE A 313 -10.97 16.52 -33.04
N THR A 314 -12.14 15.92 -32.82
CA THR A 314 -12.90 16.09 -31.57
C THR A 314 -12.15 15.54 -30.36
N ALA A 315 -11.55 14.36 -30.47
CA ALA A 315 -10.73 13.78 -29.43
C ALA A 315 -9.48 14.62 -29.15
N ALA A 316 -8.80 15.08 -30.22
CA ALA A 316 -7.64 15.95 -30.13
C ALA A 316 -7.98 17.30 -29.48
N ALA A 317 -9.12 17.90 -29.83
CA ALA A 317 -9.61 19.14 -29.21
C ALA A 317 -9.84 18.97 -27.69
N ALA A 318 -10.38 17.83 -27.27
CA ALA A 318 -10.62 17.55 -25.85
C ALA A 318 -9.32 17.44 -25.05
N ALA A 319 -8.25 16.91 -25.67
CA ALA A 319 -6.93 16.76 -25.04
C ALA A 319 -6.15 18.11 -25.03
N LEU A 320 -6.23 18.89 -26.14
CA LEU A 320 -5.50 20.15 -26.30
C LEU A 320 -6.12 21.27 -25.46
N ILE A 321 -7.45 21.30 -25.35
CA ILE A 321 -8.19 22.36 -24.66
C ILE A 321 -8.95 21.72 -23.50
N PRO A 322 -8.37 21.61 -22.31
CA PRO A 322 -9.04 21.01 -21.16
C PRO A 322 -10.27 21.84 -20.74
N ALA A 323 -11.35 21.18 -20.35
CA ALA A 323 -12.57 21.85 -19.88
C ALA A 323 -12.40 22.46 -18.47
N ASP A 324 -11.39 21.99 -17.73
CA ASP A 324 -11.22 22.21 -16.31
C ASP A 324 -10.25 23.38 -16.00
N GLY A 325 -9.98 24.26 -16.99
CA GLY A 325 -9.02 25.35 -16.87
C GLY A 325 -9.37 26.46 -15.90
N GLY A 326 -9.88 26.10 -14.70
CA GLY A 326 -10.11 27.05 -13.60
C GLY A 326 -11.28 28.03 -13.82
N SER A 327 -11.99 27.97 -14.93
CA SER A 327 -13.19 28.78 -15.17
C SER A 327 -14.43 27.99 -14.74
N SER A 328 -15.28 28.65 -13.97
CA SER A 328 -16.59 28.14 -13.54
C SER A 328 -17.56 27.83 -14.70
N GLU A 329 -17.16 28.13 -15.93
CA GLU A 329 -18.01 28.00 -17.12
C GLU A 329 -17.35 27.13 -18.19
N PRO A 330 -17.78 25.86 -18.38
CA PRO A 330 -17.27 24.96 -19.41
C PRO A 330 -17.60 25.46 -20.85
N PHE A 331 -18.51 26.42 -21.00
CA PHE A 331 -18.92 27.00 -22.28
C PHE A 331 -17.75 27.48 -23.12
N TRP A 332 -16.81 28.23 -22.54
CA TRP A 332 -15.69 28.84 -23.26
C TRP A 332 -14.75 27.77 -23.84
N ALA A 333 -14.44 26.73 -23.06
CA ALA A 333 -13.63 25.63 -23.52
C ALA A 333 -14.33 24.81 -24.63
N LEU A 334 -15.61 24.54 -24.48
CA LEU A 334 -16.38 23.82 -25.50
C LEU A 334 -16.50 24.62 -26.80
N ALA A 335 -16.76 25.93 -26.72
CA ALA A 335 -16.80 26.83 -27.88
C ALA A 335 -15.42 26.92 -28.57
N ALA A 336 -14.32 26.98 -27.81
CA ALA A 336 -12.97 26.97 -28.35
C ALA A 336 -12.64 25.64 -29.06
N ARG A 337 -13.09 24.51 -28.51
CA ARG A 337 -12.99 23.19 -29.20
C ARG A 337 -13.73 23.17 -30.51
N THR A 338 -14.99 23.65 -30.53
CA THR A 338 -15.80 23.72 -31.76
C THR A 338 -15.10 24.59 -32.81
N LEU A 339 -14.60 25.77 -32.42
CA LEU A 339 -13.86 26.67 -33.29
C LEU A 339 -12.62 25.98 -33.92
N PHE A 340 -11.85 25.28 -33.07
CA PHE A 340 -10.67 24.54 -33.51
C PHE A 340 -10.99 23.39 -34.47
N ILE A 341 -12.01 22.59 -34.16
CA ILE A 341 -12.40 21.43 -34.99
C ILE A 341 -12.82 21.89 -36.39
N GLU A 342 -13.72 22.89 -36.47
CA GLU A 342 -14.22 23.39 -37.75
C GLU A 342 -13.11 24.07 -38.57
N MET A 343 -12.21 24.80 -37.92
CA MET A 343 -11.04 25.36 -38.57
C MET A 343 -10.15 24.28 -39.15
N CYS A 344 -9.84 23.22 -38.40
CA CYS A 344 -9.03 22.11 -38.89
C CYS A 344 -9.69 21.42 -40.12
N ILE A 345 -11.00 21.17 -40.07
CA ILE A 345 -11.73 20.55 -41.21
C ILE A 345 -11.66 21.44 -42.41
N ARG A 346 -11.91 22.73 -42.28
CA ARG A 346 -11.80 23.69 -43.40
C ARG A 346 -10.40 23.80 -43.97
N LEU A 347 -9.36 23.69 -43.15
CA LEU A 347 -7.98 23.65 -43.60
C LEU A 347 -7.67 22.37 -44.38
N VAL A 348 -8.17 21.22 -43.94
CA VAL A 348 -8.05 19.96 -44.70
C VAL A 348 -8.75 20.05 -46.03
N GLU A 349 -9.98 20.57 -46.12
CA GLU A 349 -10.72 20.76 -47.37
C GLU A 349 -9.96 21.64 -48.39
N ARG A 350 -9.15 22.59 -47.88
CA ARG A 350 -8.34 23.49 -48.70
C ARG A 350 -6.92 22.98 -48.99
N GLY A 351 -6.55 21.81 -48.46
CA GLY A 351 -5.20 21.25 -48.62
C GLY A 351 -4.12 22.00 -47.82
N GLN A 352 -4.50 22.82 -46.80
CA GLN A 352 -3.59 23.60 -45.97
C GLN A 352 -3.35 22.87 -44.64
N THR A 353 -2.66 21.75 -44.69
CA THR A 353 -2.51 20.80 -43.57
C THR A 353 -1.21 21.01 -42.78
N THR A 354 -0.94 22.27 -42.35
CA THR A 354 0.25 22.63 -41.57
C THR A 354 -0.14 23.32 -40.28
N ASN A 355 0.71 23.23 -39.25
CA ASN A 355 0.50 23.97 -37.99
C ASN A 355 0.59 25.48 -38.20
N LEU A 356 1.45 25.91 -39.14
CA LEU A 356 1.55 27.32 -39.54
C LEU A 356 0.22 27.82 -40.10
N ALA A 357 -0.39 27.08 -41.05
CA ALA A 357 -1.69 27.46 -41.60
C ALA A 357 -2.79 27.55 -40.51
N LEU A 358 -2.79 26.64 -39.55
CA LEU A 358 -3.70 26.69 -38.41
C LEU A 358 -3.45 27.95 -37.54
N SER A 359 -2.19 28.23 -37.25
CA SER A 359 -1.82 29.43 -36.47
C SER A 359 -2.20 30.72 -37.20
N GLU A 360 -1.89 30.83 -38.50
CA GLU A 360 -2.20 32.03 -39.29
C GLU A 360 -3.71 32.28 -39.43
N ASN A 361 -4.52 31.20 -39.60
CA ASN A 361 -5.94 31.37 -39.85
C ASN A 361 -6.81 31.40 -38.60
N LEU A 362 -6.33 30.87 -37.44
CA LEU A 362 -7.10 30.85 -36.22
C LEU A 362 -6.51 31.75 -35.12
N MET A 363 -5.18 31.78 -34.94
CA MET A 363 -4.55 32.47 -33.81
C MET A 363 -4.28 33.94 -34.11
N THR A 364 -3.72 34.24 -35.29
CA THR A 364 -3.24 35.61 -35.63
C THR A 364 -4.14 36.32 -36.62
N ALA A 365 -5.05 35.65 -37.32
CA ALA A 365 -5.95 36.27 -38.30
C ALA A 365 -6.91 37.30 -37.68
N ASP A 366 -7.26 38.34 -38.45
CA ASP A 366 -8.37 39.20 -38.10
C ASP A 366 -9.70 38.43 -38.00
N LEU A 367 -10.56 38.84 -37.07
CA LEU A 367 -11.83 38.14 -36.79
C LEU A 367 -12.71 38.04 -38.05
N LYS A 368 -12.74 39.06 -38.91
CA LYS A 368 -13.46 38.99 -40.18
C LYS A 368 -12.96 37.92 -41.11
N ARG A 369 -11.64 37.62 -41.09
CA ARG A 369 -11.04 36.53 -41.87
C ARG A 369 -11.44 35.19 -41.26
N VAL A 370 -11.38 35.06 -39.92
CA VAL A 370 -11.81 33.84 -39.22
C VAL A 370 -13.27 33.53 -39.52
N HIS A 371 -14.16 34.52 -39.39
CA HIS A 371 -15.57 34.33 -39.71
C HIS A 371 -15.81 33.93 -41.15
N ARG A 372 -15.16 34.59 -42.11
CA ARG A 372 -15.28 34.21 -43.54
C ARG A 372 -14.81 32.77 -43.81
N PHE A 373 -13.82 32.33 -43.05
CA PHE A 373 -13.29 30.97 -43.20
C PHE A 373 -14.28 29.93 -42.65
N LEU A 374 -15.03 30.25 -41.62
CA LEU A 374 -15.94 29.38 -40.89
C LEU A 374 -17.42 29.60 -41.26
N GLN A 375 -17.72 30.41 -42.28
CA GLN A 375 -19.11 30.57 -42.78
C GLN A 375 -19.71 29.23 -43.17
N ASN A 376 -20.98 29.04 -42.82
CA ASN A 376 -21.76 27.81 -43.07
C ASN A 376 -21.23 26.57 -42.31
N THR A 377 -20.55 26.76 -41.19
CA THR A 377 -20.17 25.71 -40.26
C THR A 377 -20.93 25.86 -38.91
N ILE A 378 -20.78 24.88 -38.01
CA ILE A 378 -21.35 24.97 -36.65
C ILE A 378 -20.68 26.12 -35.87
N ALA A 379 -19.47 26.51 -36.24
CA ALA A 379 -18.73 27.63 -35.61
C ALA A 379 -19.12 29.02 -36.14
N ASP A 380 -19.93 29.11 -37.21
CA ASP A 380 -20.35 30.36 -37.81
C ASP A 380 -20.98 31.33 -36.78
N PRO A 381 -21.99 30.93 -35.97
CA PRO A 381 -22.58 31.81 -34.95
C PRO A 381 -21.57 32.28 -33.89
N LEU A 382 -20.54 31.49 -33.62
CA LEU A 382 -19.52 31.81 -32.61
C LEU A 382 -18.53 32.91 -33.10
N THR A 383 -18.47 33.17 -34.41
CA THR A 383 -17.54 34.11 -35.03
C THR A 383 -18.25 35.27 -35.72
N ALA A 384 -19.59 35.34 -35.65
CA ALA A 384 -20.41 36.35 -36.29
C ALA A 384 -20.00 37.77 -35.83
N PRO A 385 -20.03 38.79 -36.73
CA PRO A 385 -19.64 40.15 -36.39
C PRO A 385 -20.41 40.75 -35.22
N GLU A 386 -21.67 40.32 -34.99
CA GLU A 386 -22.51 40.77 -33.88
C GLU A 386 -22.02 40.24 -32.54
N ALA A 387 -21.29 39.09 -32.56
CA ALA A 387 -20.73 38.43 -31.38
C ALA A 387 -19.21 38.62 -31.23
N ALA A 388 -18.62 39.68 -31.83
CA ALA A 388 -17.17 39.86 -31.93
C ALA A 388 -16.42 39.74 -30.61
N ARG A 389 -16.92 40.35 -29.51
CA ARG A 389 -16.29 40.22 -28.19
C ARG A 389 -16.29 38.79 -27.67
N MET A 390 -17.38 38.05 -27.87
CA MET A 390 -17.46 36.63 -27.51
C MET A 390 -16.47 35.82 -28.33
N ALA A 391 -16.41 36.03 -29.64
CA ALA A 391 -15.49 35.35 -30.53
C ALA A 391 -14.02 35.53 -30.13
N GLU A 392 -13.65 36.77 -29.74
CA GLU A 392 -12.30 37.08 -29.25
C GLU A 392 -11.98 36.40 -27.92
N SER A 393 -12.96 36.33 -26.99
CA SER A 393 -12.79 35.60 -25.74
C SER A 393 -12.60 34.10 -25.96
N ILE A 394 -13.39 33.48 -26.86
CA ILE A 394 -13.26 32.07 -27.23
C ILE A 394 -11.87 31.83 -27.85
N ARG A 395 -11.43 32.70 -28.75
CA ARG A 395 -10.12 32.61 -29.38
C ARG A 395 -8.97 32.81 -28.39
N ALA A 396 -9.13 33.66 -27.38
CA ALA A 396 -8.15 33.83 -26.32
C ALA A 396 -7.97 32.53 -25.52
N VAL A 397 -9.06 31.80 -25.19
CA VAL A 397 -8.99 30.46 -24.54
C VAL A 397 -8.25 29.48 -25.42
N PHE A 398 -8.54 29.45 -26.73
CA PHE A 398 -7.80 28.61 -27.65
C PHE A 398 -6.31 28.95 -27.67
N ASN A 399 -5.98 30.23 -27.85
CA ASN A 399 -4.60 30.69 -27.93
C ASN A 399 -3.79 30.39 -26.67
N THR A 400 -4.37 30.49 -25.52
CA THR A 400 -3.71 30.15 -24.24
C THR A 400 -3.26 28.69 -24.19
N ASN A 401 -4.08 27.78 -24.71
CA ASN A 401 -3.77 26.32 -24.67
C ASN A 401 -2.97 25.86 -25.88
N ALA A 402 -3.17 26.47 -27.05
CA ALA A 402 -2.63 25.99 -28.32
C ALA A 402 -1.40 26.78 -28.82
N GLN A 403 -0.95 27.85 -28.11
CA GLN A 403 0.19 28.67 -28.54
C GLN A 403 1.46 27.87 -28.84
N VAL A 404 1.65 26.75 -28.18
CA VAL A 404 2.79 25.85 -28.36
C VAL A 404 2.88 25.30 -29.79
N LEU A 405 1.76 25.19 -30.52
CA LEU A 405 1.74 24.72 -31.90
C LEU A 405 2.57 25.61 -32.84
N ARG A 406 2.78 26.90 -32.48
CA ARG A 406 3.60 27.84 -33.25
C ARG A 406 5.09 27.57 -33.16
N PHE A 407 5.52 26.83 -32.13
CA PHE A 407 6.93 26.52 -31.89
C PHE A 407 7.32 25.15 -32.48
N LEU A 408 6.37 24.41 -33.03
CA LEU A 408 6.69 23.13 -33.68
C LEU A 408 7.51 23.36 -34.94
N PRO A 409 8.47 22.48 -35.27
CA PRO A 409 9.23 22.54 -36.52
C PRO A 409 8.30 22.36 -37.74
N ASP A 410 8.37 23.27 -38.67
CA ASP A 410 7.67 23.14 -39.97
C ASP A 410 8.54 22.44 -41.05
N THR A 411 9.84 22.35 -40.78
CA THR A 411 10.84 21.74 -41.67
C THR A 411 11.52 20.56 -40.97
N GLY A 412 11.79 19.50 -41.73
CA GLY A 412 12.42 18.28 -41.22
C GLY A 412 11.69 17.03 -41.72
N GLU A 413 12.04 15.89 -41.16
CA GLU A 413 11.34 14.64 -41.47
C GLU A 413 9.91 14.69 -40.89
N PRO A 414 8.89 14.43 -41.74
CA PRO A 414 7.51 14.39 -41.26
C PRO A 414 7.33 13.22 -40.31
N PHE A 415 6.68 13.46 -39.17
CA PHE A 415 6.41 12.45 -38.16
C PHE A 415 4.91 12.36 -37.88
N SER A 416 4.44 11.13 -37.65
CA SER A 416 3.08 10.82 -37.22
C SER A 416 3.11 9.80 -36.07
N ILE A 417 2.46 10.11 -34.98
CA ILE A 417 2.25 9.19 -33.85
C ILE A 417 1.42 7.99 -34.32
N ARG A 418 0.43 8.25 -35.18
CA ARG A 418 -0.39 7.22 -35.84
C ARG A 418 0.49 6.17 -36.51
N ASP A 419 1.34 6.62 -37.43
CA ASP A 419 2.17 5.72 -38.23
C ASP A 419 3.23 5.04 -37.37
N TRP A 420 3.75 5.74 -36.33
CA TRP A 420 4.65 5.15 -35.35
C TRP A 420 3.97 4.04 -34.51
N ILE A 421 2.70 4.22 -34.09
CA ILE A 421 1.98 3.18 -33.29
C ILE A 421 1.57 2.01 -34.15
N THR A 422 1.07 2.24 -35.39
CA THR A 422 0.49 1.20 -36.24
C THR A 422 1.47 0.56 -37.23
N GLY A 423 2.55 1.27 -37.58
CA GLY A 423 3.55 0.81 -38.53
C GLY A 423 4.52 -0.23 -37.98
N GLU A 424 5.35 -0.77 -38.85
CA GLU A 424 6.48 -1.60 -38.45
C GLU A 424 7.53 -0.74 -37.77
N LYS A 425 7.88 -1.09 -36.56
CA LYS A 425 8.85 -0.39 -35.73
C LYS A 425 10.16 -1.16 -35.70
N GLN A 426 11.25 -0.43 -35.54
CA GLN A 426 12.49 -1.07 -35.15
C GLN A 426 12.33 -1.72 -33.76
N PRO A 427 12.87 -2.94 -33.54
CA PRO A 427 12.76 -3.62 -32.28
C PRO A 427 13.31 -2.78 -31.12
N GLY A 428 12.50 -2.60 -30.09
CA GLY A 428 12.85 -1.82 -28.92
C GLY A 428 12.81 -0.30 -29.10
N SER A 429 12.16 0.24 -30.15
CA SER A 429 12.01 1.69 -30.35
C SER A 429 11.20 2.37 -29.26
N ILE A 430 11.62 3.55 -28.87
CA ILE A 430 10.96 4.36 -27.84
C ILE A 430 10.58 5.72 -28.42
N LEU A 431 9.35 6.14 -28.16
CA LEU A 431 8.86 7.49 -28.39
C LEU A 431 8.95 8.26 -27.05
N PHE A 432 9.92 9.17 -26.96
CA PHE A 432 10.07 10.02 -25.79
C PHE A 432 9.25 11.30 -25.98
N ILE A 433 8.32 11.56 -25.09
CA ILE A 433 7.54 12.80 -25.01
C ILE A 433 8.09 13.57 -23.81
N THR A 434 8.84 14.63 -24.08
CA THR A 434 9.65 15.29 -23.04
C THR A 434 9.34 16.77 -22.89
N SER A 435 9.65 17.31 -21.75
CA SER A 435 9.71 18.76 -21.47
C SER A 435 10.70 18.99 -20.33
N ASN A 436 10.94 20.27 -20.02
CA ASN A 436 11.55 20.68 -18.77
C ASN A 436 10.52 21.45 -17.91
N TYR A 437 10.82 21.66 -16.65
CA TYR A 437 9.90 22.34 -15.73
C TYR A 437 9.59 23.79 -16.11
N VAL A 438 10.53 24.49 -16.77
CA VAL A 438 10.35 25.88 -17.19
C VAL A 438 9.36 25.98 -18.36
N ASP A 439 9.47 25.07 -19.32
CA ASP A 439 8.65 25.06 -20.53
C ASP A 439 7.34 24.29 -20.35
N LEU A 440 7.21 23.53 -19.24
CA LEU A 440 6.04 22.68 -19.00
C LEU A 440 4.70 23.46 -19.04
N PRO A 441 4.55 24.64 -18.43
CA PRO A 441 3.28 25.37 -18.48
C PRO A 441 2.80 25.65 -19.90
N MET A 442 3.73 25.92 -20.82
CA MET A 442 3.44 26.16 -22.24
C MET A 442 3.21 24.87 -23.01
N ASN A 443 4.02 23.83 -22.74
CA ASN A 443 3.99 22.57 -23.48
C ASN A 443 2.90 21.61 -23.00
N ARG A 444 2.40 21.77 -21.79
CA ARG A 444 1.54 20.82 -21.08
C ARG A 444 0.35 20.34 -21.93
N ALA A 445 -0.34 21.24 -22.63
CA ALA A 445 -1.47 20.88 -23.47
C ALA A 445 -1.08 19.98 -24.65
N LEU A 446 0.04 20.28 -25.30
CA LEU A 446 0.55 19.51 -26.43
C LEU A 446 1.07 18.12 -26.00
N LEU A 447 1.78 18.06 -24.86
CA LEU A 447 2.25 16.77 -24.32
C LEU A 447 1.07 15.87 -23.93
N THR A 448 0.00 16.46 -23.36
CA THR A 448 -1.25 15.75 -23.08
C THR A 448 -1.89 15.24 -24.38
N LEU A 449 -1.95 16.06 -25.43
CA LEU A 449 -2.47 15.69 -26.72
C LEU A 449 -1.68 14.52 -27.34
N TRP A 450 -0.35 14.57 -27.32
CA TRP A 450 0.48 13.50 -27.91
C TRP A 450 0.31 12.16 -27.20
N MET A 451 0.25 12.18 -25.86
CA MET A 451 -0.02 10.97 -25.08
C MET A 451 -1.43 10.43 -25.35
N ASP A 452 -2.43 11.31 -25.44
CA ASP A 452 -3.82 10.92 -25.73
C ASP A 452 -3.97 10.31 -27.12
N LEU A 453 -3.34 10.91 -28.14
CA LEU A 453 -3.32 10.38 -29.50
C LEU A 453 -2.68 8.99 -29.55
N ALA A 454 -1.56 8.78 -28.85
CA ALA A 454 -0.87 7.51 -28.80
C ALA A 454 -1.74 6.40 -28.17
N ILE A 455 -2.42 6.71 -27.06
CA ILE A 455 -3.34 5.76 -26.39
C ILE A 455 -4.54 5.45 -27.28
N ASN A 456 -5.21 6.47 -27.81
CA ASN A 456 -6.36 6.29 -28.69
C ASN A 456 -5.99 5.46 -29.92
N ARG A 457 -4.79 5.68 -30.47
CA ARG A 457 -4.34 4.95 -31.66
C ARG A 457 -4.08 3.48 -31.40
N LEU A 458 -3.49 3.14 -30.24
CA LEU A 458 -3.34 1.73 -29.85
C LEU A 458 -4.70 1.01 -29.82
N MET A 459 -5.73 1.65 -29.28
CA MET A 459 -7.06 1.05 -29.14
C MET A 459 -7.78 0.83 -30.49
N THR A 460 -7.29 1.38 -31.59
CA THR A 460 -7.83 1.12 -32.94
C THR A 460 -7.17 -0.07 -33.65
N MET A 461 -6.11 -0.64 -33.04
CA MET A 461 -5.40 -1.78 -33.64
C MET A 461 -6.17 -3.10 -33.50
N PRO A 462 -5.83 -4.15 -34.25
CA PRO A 462 -6.38 -5.49 -34.02
C PRO A 462 -6.09 -6.01 -32.62
N ARG A 463 -7.05 -6.71 -32.02
CA ARG A 463 -6.90 -7.28 -30.68
C ARG A 463 -5.77 -8.32 -30.64
N THR A 464 -5.03 -8.31 -29.51
CA THR A 464 -3.98 -9.28 -29.25
C THR A 464 -3.81 -9.50 -27.75
N ARG A 465 -3.29 -10.68 -27.38
CA ARG A 465 -2.85 -10.98 -25.99
C ARG A 465 -1.36 -10.70 -25.78
N GLU A 466 -0.63 -10.46 -26.85
CA GLU A 466 0.80 -10.17 -26.79
C GLU A 466 1.03 -8.70 -26.47
N LEU A 467 2.04 -8.43 -25.66
CA LEU A 467 2.44 -7.08 -25.34
C LEU A 467 3.05 -6.42 -26.58
N ARG A 468 2.52 -5.27 -26.98
CA ARG A 468 2.98 -4.49 -28.14
C ARG A 468 3.68 -3.20 -27.75
N THR A 469 3.08 -2.46 -26.82
CA THR A 469 3.55 -1.12 -26.49
C THR A 469 3.34 -0.84 -25.00
N TRP A 470 4.39 -0.34 -24.38
CA TRP A 470 4.33 0.23 -23.04
C TRP A 470 4.00 1.72 -23.11
N PHE A 471 3.18 2.19 -22.19
CA PHE A 471 2.98 3.61 -21.90
C PHE A 471 3.49 3.88 -20.49
N MET A 472 4.47 4.75 -20.39
CA MET A 472 5.09 5.06 -19.10
C MET A 472 4.95 6.57 -18.82
N PHE A 473 4.35 6.87 -17.68
CA PHE A 473 4.22 8.21 -17.15
C PHE A 473 5.11 8.31 -15.90
N ASP A 474 6.20 9.07 -15.98
CA ASP A 474 7.04 9.32 -14.79
C ASP A 474 6.25 10.08 -13.71
N GLU A 475 5.47 11.09 -14.15
CA GLU A 475 4.56 11.86 -13.30
C GLU A 475 3.26 12.20 -14.04
N LEU A 476 2.22 11.40 -13.79
CA LEU A 476 0.93 11.60 -14.46
C LEU A 476 0.28 12.95 -14.11
N GLY A 477 0.45 13.42 -12.86
CA GLY A 477 -0.09 14.68 -12.40
C GLY A 477 0.53 15.93 -13.05
N ALA A 478 1.62 15.79 -13.78
CA ALA A 478 2.24 16.89 -14.52
C ALA A 478 1.50 17.26 -15.82
N LEU A 479 0.71 16.33 -16.37
CA LEU A 479 -0.12 16.55 -17.55
C LEU A 479 -1.50 17.10 -17.18
N HIS A 480 -2.22 17.65 -18.16
CA HIS A 480 -3.66 17.87 -18.02
C HIS A 480 -4.39 16.53 -17.97
N LYS A 481 -5.65 16.55 -17.59
CA LYS A 481 -6.50 15.36 -17.65
C LYS A 481 -6.49 14.78 -19.06
N LEU A 482 -5.98 13.53 -19.19
CA LEU A 482 -6.02 12.80 -20.44
C LEU A 482 -7.40 12.19 -20.66
N PRO A 483 -8.14 12.57 -21.70
CA PRO A 483 -9.46 12.00 -21.98
C PRO A 483 -9.44 10.49 -22.18
N ALA A 484 -8.39 9.97 -22.83
CA ALA A 484 -8.26 8.56 -23.19
C ALA A 484 -7.75 7.65 -22.06
N ILE A 485 -7.22 8.19 -20.92
CA ILE A 485 -6.50 7.37 -19.94
C ILE A 485 -7.39 6.33 -19.25
N GLU A 486 -8.61 6.69 -18.86
CA GLU A 486 -9.53 5.75 -18.21
C GLU A 486 -9.93 4.61 -19.15
N ASN A 487 -10.33 4.94 -20.37
CA ASN A 487 -10.66 3.96 -21.39
C ASN A 487 -9.43 3.11 -21.75
N GLY A 488 -8.26 3.73 -21.80
CA GLY A 488 -6.99 3.05 -22.03
C GLY A 488 -6.70 2.01 -20.97
N LEU A 489 -6.78 2.36 -19.69
CA LEU A 489 -6.58 1.42 -18.58
C LEU A 489 -7.62 0.29 -18.55
N GLN A 490 -8.84 0.53 -19.01
CA GLN A 490 -9.87 -0.51 -19.10
C GLN A 490 -9.67 -1.46 -20.28
N THR A 491 -9.22 -0.94 -21.42
CA THR A 491 -9.31 -1.68 -22.71
C THR A 491 -7.97 -1.97 -23.36
N ALA A 492 -6.89 -1.21 -23.09
CA ALA A 492 -5.59 -1.35 -23.78
C ALA A 492 -5.01 -2.77 -23.68
N ARG A 493 -5.31 -3.50 -22.60
CA ARG A 493 -4.95 -4.91 -22.45
C ARG A 493 -5.38 -5.76 -23.66
N ALA A 494 -6.58 -5.50 -24.21
CA ALA A 494 -7.11 -6.24 -25.36
C ALA A 494 -6.36 -5.93 -26.65
N PHE A 495 -5.59 -4.84 -26.69
CA PHE A 495 -4.84 -4.37 -27.86
C PHE A 495 -3.32 -4.48 -27.68
N GLY A 496 -2.89 -5.14 -26.59
CA GLY A 496 -1.47 -5.35 -26.29
C GLY A 496 -0.78 -4.15 -25.62
N GLY A 497 -1.53 -3.26 -24.97
CA GLY A 497 -0.98 -2.14 -24.21
C GLY A 497 -0.77 -2.46 -22.73
N ALA A 498 0.35 -2.01 -22.18
CA ALA A 498 0.60 -1.97 -20.75
C ALA A 498 0.93 -0.54 -20.32
N MET A 499 0.39 -0.11 -19.17
CA MET A 499 0.58 1.26 -18.69
C MET A 499 1.24 1.25 -17.31
N ILE A 500 2.17 2.18 -17.12
CA ILE A 500 2.85 2.44 -15.87
C ILE A 500 2.56 3.90 -15.48
N LEU A 501 1.90 4.10 -14.36
CA LEU A 501 1.50 5.40 -13.85
C LEU A 501 2.36 5.76 -12.64
N GLY A 502 3.29 6.69 -12.81
CA GLY A 502 4.02 7.29 -11.70
C GLY A 502 3.23 8.44 -11.10
N ILE A 503 3.13 8.49 -9.78
CA ILE A 503 2.53 9.58 -9.03
C ILE A 503 3.38 9.94 -7.81
N HIS A 504 3.40 11.22 -7.44
CA HIS A 504 4.04 11.68 -6.20
C HIS A 504 3.08 11.59 -5.01
N SER A 505 1.86 12.06 -5.19
CA SER A 505 0.81 12.03 -4.19
C SER A 505 -0.56 11.84 -4.85
N PHE A 506 -1.53 11.36 -4.07
CA PHE A 506 -2.91 11.30 -4.53
C PHE A 506 -3.55 12.67 -4.63
N GLU A 507 -3.14 13.64 -3.81
CA GLU A 507 -3.64 15.02 -3.88
C GLU A 507 -3.44 15.62 -5.27
N LYS A 508 -2.24 15.46 -5.84
CA LYS A 508 -1.95 15.96 -7.19
C LYS A 508 -2.79 15.26 -8.26
N LEU A 509 -3.05 13.97 -8.08
CA LEU A 509 -3.93 13.21 -8.96
C LEU A 509 -5.39 13.67 -8.83
N ILE A 510 -5.84 13.97 -7.61
CA ILE A 510 -7.19 14.49 -7.32
C ILE A 510 -7.36 15.90 -7.91
N GLU A 511 -6.35 16.76 -7.84
CA GLU A 511 -6.37 18.09 -8.47
C GLU A 511 -6.68 18.00 -9.97
N VAL A 512 -6.07 17.04 -10.68
CA VAL A 512 -6.21 16.91 -12.13
C VAL A 512 -7.45 16.11 -12.54
N TYR A 513 -7.76 15.01 -11.84
CA TYR A 513 -8.80 14.04 -12.26
C TYR A 513 -10.07 14.11 -11.42
N GLY A 514 -10.06 14.88 -10.33
CA GLY A 514 -11.09 14.83 -9.30
C GLY A 514 -10.97 13.58 -8.41
N GLU A 515 -11.63 13.58 -7.26
CA GLU A 515 -11.54 12.49 -6.28
C GLU A 515 -11.97 11.13 -6.86
N GLN A 516 -13.09 11.13 -7.58
CA GLN A 516 -13.63 9.91 -8.19
C GLN A 516 -12.72 9.38 -9.32
N GLY A 517 -12.20 10.28 -10.17
CA GLY A 517 -11.29 9.91 -11.25
C GLY A 517 -9.97 9.36 -10.71
N ALA A 518 -9.37 9.98 -9.70
CA ALA A 518 -8.15 9.51 -9.07
C ALA A 518 -8.31 8.11 -8.47
N ARG A 519 -9.42 7.85 -7.77
CA ARG A 519 -9.76 6.53 -7.23
C ARG A 519 -9.97 5.48 -8.34
N ASN A 520 -10.61 5.88 -9.43
CA ASN A 520 -10.85 5.00 -10.59
C ASN A 520 -9.53 4.60 -11.24
N LEU A 521 -8.64 5.56 -11.54
CA LEU A 521 -7.31 5.29 -12.10
C LEU A 521 -6.51 4.33 -11.20
N ALA A 522 -6.51 4.57 -9.89
CA ALA A 522 -5.83 3.71 -8.95
C ALA A 522 -6.42 2.29 -8.87
N SER A 523 -7.72 2.13 -9.05
CA SER A 523 -8.36 0.80 -9.07
C SER A 523 -8.05 0.02 -10.36
N LEU A 524 -7.93 0.72 -11.49
CA LEU A 524 -7.66 0.13 -12.80
C LEU A 524 -6.19 -0.32 -12.93
N ALA A 525 -5.25 0.39 -12.33
CA ALA A 525 -3.85 -0.05 -12.24
C ALA A 525 -3.69 -1.09 -11.13
N ARG A 526 -3.89 -2.37 -11.45
CA ARG A 526 -4.05 -3.45 -10.48
C ARG A 526 -2.77 -3.83 -9.74
N SER A 527 -1.60 -3.69 -10.39
CA SER A 527 -0.29 -3.88 -9.75
C SER A 527 0.16 -2.57 -9.09
N LYS A 528 0.75 -2.64 -7.91
CA LYS A 528 1.22 -1.46 -7.18
C LYS A 528 2.63 -1.63 -6.66
N LEU A 529 3.44 -0.60 -6.86
CA LEU A 529 4.71 -0.40 -6.17
C LEU A 529 4.55 0.84 -5.29
N ILE A 530 4.58 0.65 -4.00
CA ILE A 530 4.40 1.68 -2.98
C ILE A 530 5.75 1.93 -2.34
N LEU A 531 6.29 3.12 -2.53
CA LEU A 531 7.54 3.59 -1.94
C LEU A 531 7.26 4.62 -0.84
N ALA A 532 8.30 5.18 -0.22
CA ALA A 532 8.14 6.20 0.80
C ALA A 532 7.32 7.40 0.28
N THR A 533 6.33 7.84 1.05
CA THR A 533 5.57 9.06 0.81
C THR A 533 5.50 9.90 2.07
N ALA A 534 5.68 11.21 1.94
CA ALA A 534 5.59 12.13 3.07
C ALA A 534 4.14 12.57 3.37
N ASP A 535 3.25 12.41 2.41
CA ASP A 535 1.85 12.77 2.53
C ASP A 535 1.06 11.68 3.25
N LEU A 536 0.37 12.05 4.36
CA LEU A 536 -0.36 11.12 5.20
C LEU A 536 -1.58 10.52 4.48
N ASP A 537 -2.33 11.33 3.75
CA ASP A 537 -3.53 10.87 3.03
C ASP A 537 -3.16 9.86 1.94
N THR A 538 -2.07 10.13 1.22
CA THR A 538 -1.49 9.17 0.27
C THR A 538 -1.04 7.89 0.97
N ALA A 539 -0.39 7.97 2.14
CA ALA A 539 0.05 6.81 2.90
C ALA A 539 -1.14 5.96 3.38
N GLU A 540 -2.23 6.59 3.85
CA GLU A 540 -3.46 5.88 4.23
C GLU A 540 -4.11 5.15 3.04
N GLN A 541 -4.18 5.81 1.88
CA GLN A 541 -4.68 5.17 0.67
C GLN A 541 -3.79 3.99 0.25
N CYS A 542 -2.47 4.13 0.34
CA CYS A 542 -1.53 3.05 0.08
C CYS A 542 -1.70 1.88 1.04
N ALA A 543 -1.88 2.14 2.34
CA ALA A 543 -2.17 1.11 3.34
C ALA A 543 -3.46 0.32 3.01
N ARG A 544 -4.51 1.02 2.56
CA ARG A 544 -5.77 0.38 2.09
C ARG A 544 -5.56 -0.49 0.86
N TYR A 545 -4.67 -0.11 -0.08
CA TYR A 545 -4.36 -0.94 -1.27
C TYR A 545 -3.54 -2.17 -0.92
N ILE A 546 -2.64 -2.10 0.07
CA ILE A 546 -1.92 -3.28 0.56
C ILE A 546 -2.92 -4.26 1.15
N GLY A 547 -3.89 -3.76 1.93
CA GLY A 547 -5.04 -4.51 2.42
C GLY A 547 -5.08 -4.70 3.92
N ASN A 548 -6.18 -5.30 4.39
CA ASN A 548 -6.42 -5.60 5.79
C ASN A 548 -6.30 -7.10 6.03
N ARG A 549 -5.95 -7.46 7.26
CA ARG A 549 -5.95 -8.84 7.74
C ARG A 549 -6.93 -9.00 8.91
N GLU A 550 -7.56 -10.15 9.02
CA GLU A 550 -8.31 -10.55 10.19
C GLU A 550 -7.42 -11.43 11.06
N VAL A 551 -7.19 -10.96 12.27
CA VAL A 551 -6.40 -11.67 13.27
C VAL A 551 -7.28 -12.08 14.42
N ARG A 552 -6.99 -13.26 14.94
CA ARG A 552 -7.58 -13.75 16.17
C ARG A 552 -6.57 -13.57 17.27
N GLN A 553 -6.88 -12.67 18.21
CA GLN A 553 -6.12 -12.45 19.43
C GLN A 553 -6.89 -13.05 20.60
N MET A 554 -6.17 -13.48 21.62
CA MET A 554 -6.73 -13.88 22.89
C MET A 554 -6.56 -12.74 23.86
N ASP A 555 -7.65 -12.03 24.15
CA ASP A 555 -7.66 -11.02 25.19
C ASP A 555 -7.71 -11.71 26.57
N GLU A 556 -6.70 -11.50 27.37
CA GLU A 556 -6.64 -11.99 28.74
C GLU A 556 -7.11 -10.89 29.69
N ALA A 557 -8.32 -11.05 30.23
CA ALA A 557 -8.89 -10.15 31.21
C ALA A 557 -8.73 -10.72 32.63
N TYR A 558 -8.08 -9.95 33.49
CA TYR A 558 -7.95 -10.28 34.90
C TYR A 558 -9.02 -9.54 35.70
N SER A 559 -9.89 -10.28 36.40
CA SER A 559 -10.88 -9.72 37.33
C SER A 559 -10.35 -9.84 38.75
N TYR A 560 -10.18 -8.70 39.43
CA TYR A 560 -9.76 -8.64 40.78
C TYR A 560 -10.95 -8.28 41.67
N GLY A 561 -11.37 -9.20 42.51
CA GLY A 561 -12.45 -8.98 43.50
C GLY A 561 -11.91 -8.72 44.90
N TYR A 562 -12.73 -8.11 45.80
CA TYR A 562 -12.42 -7.94 47.21
C TYR A 562 -12.35 -9.29 47.96
N ASN A 563 -13.05 -10.31 47.45
CA ASN A 563 -13.01 -11.69 47.97
C ASN A 563 -12.31 -12.60 46.98
N ASN A 564 -11.34 -13.40 47.44
CA ASN A 564 -10.54 -14.36 46.67
C ASN A 564 -11.35 -15.39 45.82
N THR A 565 -12.67 -15.47 46.02
CA THR A 565 -13.57 -16.34 45.25
C THR A 565 -13.93 -15.82 43.86
N ARG A 566 -13.52 -14.58 43.50
CA ARG A 566 -13.82 -13.96 42.20
C ARG A 566 -12.58 -13.64 41.34
N ASP A 567 -11.40 -14.04 41.79
CA ASP A 567 -10.19 -13.86 40.99
C ASP A 567 -10.20 -14.89 39.84
N ALA A 568 -10.59 -14.43 38.66
CA ALA A 568 -10.63 -15.25 37.49
C ALA A 568 -9.87 -14.56 36.32
N SER A 569 -9.03 -15.31 35.64
CA SER A 569 -8.53 -14.91 34.34
C SER A 569 -9.46 -15.48 33.29
N THR A 570 -9.99 -14.60 32.44
CA THR A 570 -10.87 -15.00 31.34
C THR A 570 -10.11 -14.77 30.03
N LEU A 571 -9.96 -15.84 29.24
CA LEU A 571 -9.41 -15.79 27.88
C LEU A 571 -10.58 -15.68 26.91
N THR A 572 -10.72 -14.52 26.28
CA THR A 572 -11.77 -14.29 25.29
C THR A 572 -11.15 -14.18 23.89
N PRO A 573 -11.52 -15.04 22.95
CA PRO A 573 -11.06 -14.89 21.58
C PRO A 573 -11.70 -13.66 20.94
N ARG A 574 -10.88 -12.69 20.55
CA ARG A 574 -11.32 -11.50 19.83
C ARG A 574 -10.84 -11.60 18.39
N LYS A 575 -11.74 -11.41 17.45
CA LYS A 575 -11.41 -11.23 16.05
C LYS A 575 -11.35 -9.75 15.75
N GLN A 576 -10.24 -9.30 15.21
CA GLN A 576 -10.02 -7.90 14.87
C GLN A 576 -9.54 -7.82 13.42
N VAL A 577 -10.13 -6.86 12.67
CA VAL A 577 -9.64 -6.51 11.34
C VAL A 577 -8.71 -5.32 11.52
N GLU A 578 -7.48 -5.48 11.06
CA GLU A 578 -6.45 -4.44 11.14
C GLU A 578 -5.75 -4.27 9.79
N PRO A 579 -5.23 -3.08 9.49
CA PRO A 579 -4.43 -2.87 8.30
C PRO A 579 -3.15 -3.71 8.39
N LEU A 580 -2.75 -4.28 7.25
CA LEU A 580 -1.53 -5.09 7.16
C LEU A 580 -0.26 -4.25 7.37
N VAL A 581 -0.32 -3.00 6.92
CA VAL A 581 0.70 -1.96 7.07
C VAL A 581 -0.02 -0.67 7.45
N ILE A 582 0.44 0.03 8.46
CA ILE A 582 -0.13 1.33 8.85
C ILE A 582 0.50 2.47 8.05
N ALA A 583 -0.18 3.62 7.96
CA ALA A 583 0.29 4.78 7.23
C ALA A 583 1.68 5.25 7.69
N ASP A 584 1.92 5.24 9.01
CA ASP A 584 3.22 5.61 9.59
C ASP A 584 4.38 4.71 9.13
N ASP A 585 4.13 3.43 8.87
CA ASP A 585 5.17 2.55 8.32
C ASP A 585 5.58 2.98 6.91
N ILE A 586 4.64 3.52 6.12
CA ILE A 586 4.89 3.97 4.74
C ILE A 586 5.59 5.33 4.73
N THR A 587 5.18 6.26 5.61
CA THR A 587 5.81 7.58 5.71
C THR A 587 7.25 7.52 6.25
N ASN A 588 7.54 6.54 7.09
CA ASN A 588 8.86 6.34 7.69
C ASN A 588 9.75 5.34 6.91
N LEU A 589 9.35 4.90 5.72
CA LEU A 589 10.19 4.03 4.90
C LEU A 589 11.52 4.70 4.55
N PRO A 590 12.65 4.00 4.64
CA PRO A 590 13.90 4.48 4.07
C PRO A 590 13.80 4.61 2.55
N SER A 591 14.62 5.51 1.95
CA SER A 591 14.74 5.58 0.49
C SER A 591 15.03 4.21 -0.10
N MET A 592 14.52 3.95 -1.30
CA MET A 592 14.67 2.67 -2.02
C MET A 592 13.97 1.47 -1.36
N HIS A 593 13.17 1.66 -0.32
CA HIS A 593 12.37 0.61 0.30
C HIS A 593 10.88 0.82 -0.01
N GLY A 594 10.12 -0.27 -0.03
CA GLY A 594 8.70 -0.20 -0.33
C GLY A 594 7.98 -1.52 -0.23
N PHE A 595 6.79 -1.53 -0.83
CA PHE A 595 5.90 -2.69 -0.91
C PHE A 595 5.47 -2.93 -2.35
N VAL A 596 5.47 -4.19 -2.76
CA VAL A 596 4.88 -4.63 -4.02
C VAL A 596 3.60 -5.42 -3.73
N LYS A 597 2.57 -5.12 -4.51
CA LYS A 597 1.30 -5.85 -4.48
C LYS A 597 0.87 -6.19 -5.90
N PHE A 598 0.75 -7.49 -6.18
CA PHE A 598 0.15 -7.99 -7.42
C PHE A 598 -1.33 -8.35 -7.21
N PRO A 599 -2.14 -8.33 -8.28
CA PRO A 599 -3.54 -8.78 -8.23
C PRO A 599 -3.65 -10.30 -8.05
N ASP A 600 -4.91 -10.82 -8.06
CA ASP A 600 -5.25 -12.25 -8.12
C ASP A 600 -4.74 -13.10 -6.95
N GLY A 601 -4.74 -12.52 -5.75
CA GLY A 601 -4.51 -13.24 -4.50
C GLY A 601 -3.06 -13.37 -4.05
N PHE A 602 -2.11 -12.87 -4.83
CA PHE A 602 -0.70 -12.84 -4.40
C PHE A 602 -0.53 -11.98 -3.14
N PRO A 603 0.30 -12.42 -2.18
CA PRO A 603 0.60 -11.64 -0.99
C PRO A 603 1.31 -10.32 -1.35
N ALA A 604 1.25 -9.35 -0.46
CA ALA A 604 2.12 -8.17 -0.56
C ALA A 604 3.53 -8.53 -0.06
N ALA A 605 4.56 -7.94 -0.65
CA ALA A 605 5.94 -8.17 -0.22
C ALA A 605 6.64 -6.85 0.10
N ARG A 606 7.49 -6.89 1.14
CA ARG A 606 8.48 -5.85 1.38
C ARG A 606 9.60 -5.98 0.36
N ILE A 607 10.03 -4.83 -0.17
CA ILE A 607 11.10 -4.79 -1.18
C ILE A 607 12.15 -3.74 -0.84
N GLN A 608 13.32 -3.97 -1.37
CA GLN A 608 14.39 -2.99 -1.45
C GLN A 608 14.82 -2.90 -2.92
N LEU A 609 14.79 -1.68 -3.46
CA LEU A 609 15.22 -1.42 -4.82
C LEU A 609 16.76 -1.45 -4.89
N VAL A 610 17.27 -1.90 -6.02
CA VAL A 610 18.72 -1.90 -6.29
C VAL A 610 19.02 -0.70 -7.16
N TRP A 611 19.96 0.12 -6.71
CA TRP A 611 20.47 1.21 -7.54
C TRP A 611 21.32 0.63 -8.67
N ASN A 612 20.97 1.01 -9.90
CA ASN A 612 21.76 0.72 -11.08
C ASN A 612 22.23 2.06 -11.67
N ASP A 613 23.50 2.14 -11.94
CA ASP A 613 24.09 3.27 -12.63
C ASP A 613 23.98 3.06 -14.16
N TYR A 614 23.52 4.11 -14.85
CA TYR A 614 23.36 4.08 -16.31
C TYR A 614 24.30 5.10 -16.91
N PRO A 615 25.11 4.73 -17.93
CA PRO A 615 25.95 5.68 -18.63
C PRO A 615 25.08 6.72 -19.33
N GLN A 616 25.55 7.96 -19.36
CA GLN A 616 24.92 8.99 -20.17
C GLN A 616 25.24 8.74 -21.66
N VAL A 617 24.22 8.39 -22.45
CA VAL A 617 24.36 8.11 -23.89
C VAL A 617 24.03 9.31 -24.75
N ALA A 618 23.24 10.26 -24.22
CA ALA A 618 22.82 11.46 -24.91
C ALA A 618 22.63 12.63 -23.91
N GLU A 619 22.49 13.85 -24.44
CA GLU A 619 22.01 14.97 -23.63
C GLU A 619 20.49 14.88 -23.44
N GLY A 620 20.01 15.10 -22.21
CA GLY A 620 18.58 15.02 -21.90
C GLY A 620 17.72 16.02 -22.65
N PHE A 621 18.27 17.21 -22.92
CA PHE A 621 17.63 18.29 -23.67
C PHE A 621 18.66 19.05 -24.52
N LEU A 622 18.33 19.32 -25.77
CA LEU A 622 19.11 20.12 -26.70
C LEU A 622 18.28 21.31 -27.19
N PRO A 623 18.54 22.56 -26.70
CA PRO A 623 17.72 23.70 -27.06
C PRO A 623 17.78 24.03 -28.56
N ARG A 624 16.68 24.47 -29.10
CA ARG A 624 16.58 24.90 -30.50
C ARG A 624 17.25 26.26 -30.71
N PRO A 625 18.14 26.40 -31.68
CA PRO A 625 18.86 27.66 -31.92
C PRO A 625 17.97 28.75 -32.53
N ASP A 626 16.86 28.38 -33.20
CA ASP A 626 15.92 29.30 -33.81
C ASP A 626 14.98 29.98 -32.82
N LEU A 627 14.81 29.41 -31.61
CA LEU A 627 14.11 30.01 -30.50
C LEU A 627 15.06 30.92 -29.70
N GLN A 628 15.45 32.07 -30.29
CA GLN A 628 16.38 33.00 -29.65
C GLN A 628 15.74 33.64 -28.39
N PRO A 629 16.56 33.96 -27.36
CA PRO A 629 16.09 34.69 -26.22
C PRO A 629 15.53 36.07 -26.69
N VAL A 630 14.41 36.47 -26.09
CA VAL A 630 13.81 37.77 -26.36
C VAL A 630 14.87 38.86 -26.10
N ARG A 631 15.43 39.44 -27.17
CA ARG A 631 16.36 40.55 -27.06
C ARG A 631 15.55 41.79 -26.73
N SER A 632 15.84 42.48 -25.66
CA SER A 632 15.30 43.81 -25.47
C SER A 632 15.82 44.71 -26.61
N ARG A 633 14.94 45.18 -27.48
CA ARG A 633 15.28 46.29 -28.38
C ARG A 633 15.51 47.53 -27.53
N ARG A 634 16.76 47.78 -27.18
CA ARG A 634 17.14 49.04 -26.60
C ARG A 634 17.03 50.05 -27.72
N GLY A 635 16.01 50.92 -27.71
CA GLY A 635 15.98 52.18 -28.42
C GLY A 635 15.23 52.24 -29.76
N GLU A 636 14.22 51.40 -30.03
CA GLU A 636 13.23 51.71 -31.07
C GLU A 636 11.87 51.95 -30.43
N GLU A 637 11.30 53.13 -30.67
CA GLU A 637 10.02 53.58 -30.17
C GLU A 637 8.89 52.62 -30.58
N VAL A 638 8.18 52.10 -29.60
CA VAL A 638 7.10 51.10 -29.80
C VAL A 638 5.74 51.74 -30.07
N PHE A 639 5.63 53.05 -30.07
CA PHE A 639 4.38 53.74 -30.43
C PHE A 639 4.66 54.85 -31.42
N ASP A 640 4.57 54.51 -32.71
CA ASP A 640 4.26 55.52 -33.71
C ASP A 640 2.75 55.74 -33.68
N ASP A 641 2.36 56.75 -32.86
CA ASP A 641 0.99 57.20 -32.81
C ASP A 641 0.77 58.09 -34.07
N GLY A 642 0.33 57.47 -35.17
CA GLY A 642 -0.05 58.12 -36.41
C GLY A 642 -1.18 59.11 -36.16
N GLY A 643 -0.86 60.25 -35.54
CA GLY A 643 -1.67 61.43 -35.53
C GLY A 643 -1.31 62.35 -36.69
N GLU A 644 -2.08 62.32 -37.75
CA GLU A 644 -2.14 63.37 -38.74
C GLU A 644 -2.53 64.68 -38.03
N GLY A 645 -1.66 65.70 -38.08
CA GLY A 645 -1.92 67.01 -37.52
C GLY A 645 -0.88 68.02 -37.90
N ASP A 646 -1.10 68.62 -39.05
CA ASP A 646 -0.91 70.06 -39.44
C ASP A 646 0.46 70.71 -39.31
N ALA A 647 0.92 71.13 -40.45
CA ALA A 647 2.09 71.96 -40.70
C ALA A 647 2.01 73.34 -40.11
N GLY A 648 3.01 73.81 -39.39
CA GLY A 648 3.17 75.19 -38.98
C GLY A 648 4.52 75.42 -38.31
N GLY A 649 5.47 75.99 -39.09
CA GLY A 649 6.84 76.20 -38.68
C GLY A 649 7.02 77.16 -37.53
N ARG A 650 8.18 77.07 -36.92
CA ARG A 650 9.12 78.21 -36.63
C ARG A 650 10.32 77.74 -35.83
N ASP A 651 11.44 78.32 -36.24
CA ASP A 651 12.77 78.23 -35.65
C ASP A 651 12.85 78.51 -34.15
N GLY A 652 13.77 77.84 -33.49
CA GLY A 652 14.21 78.18 -32.13
C GLY A 652 15.24 77.28 -31.56
N ALA A 653 16.49 77.67 -31.69
CA ALA A 653 17.64 77.07 -31.03
C ALA A 653 17.50 77.09 -29.51
N GLY A 654 17.94 76.05 -28.83
CA GLY A 654 18.26 76.21 -27.41
C GLY A 654 18.29 74.92 -26.57
N GLN A 655 19.46 74.63 -26.19
CA GLN A 655 19.87 73.97 -24.92
C GLN A 655 19.57 72.53 -24.68
N VAL A 656 20.64 71.73 -24.75
CA VAL A 656 20.84 70.43 -24.16
C VAL A 656 20.75 70.53 -22.63
N VAL A 657 19.82 69.84 -22.02
CA VAL A 657 19.82 69.55 -20.58
C VAL A 657 20.03 68.06 -20.42
N GLU A 658 21.24 67.64 -20.01
CA GLU A 658 21.55 66.34 -19.51
C GLU A 658 20.81 66.11 -18.19
N GLY A 659 19.74 65.33 -18.23
CA GLY A 659 19.08 64.78 -17.06
C GLY A 659 19.29 63.29 -17.00
N ALA A 660 20.33 62.82 -16.27
CA ALA A 660 20.57 61.42 -15.99
C ALA A 660 19.43 60.85 -15.14
N VAL A 661 18.55 60.05 -15.75
CA VAL A 661 17.59 59.23 -15.03
C VAL A 661 18.31 58.00 -14.51
N LYS A 662 18.44 57.90 -13.16
CA LYS A 662 18.99 56.74 -12.47
C LYS A 662 18.04 55.53 -12.69
N PRO A 663 18.55 54.31 -12.95
CA PRO A 663 17.71 53.15 -13.06
C PRO A 663 17.05 52.84 -11.71
N VAL A 664 15.74 52.85 -11.67
CA VAL A 664 14.93 52.46 -10.51
C VAL A 664 15.04 50.93 -10.38
N ASN A 665 15.64 50.49 -9.29
CA ASN A 665 15.86 49.09 -9.01
C ASN A 665 14.58 48.52 -8.35
N ILE A 666 13.64 48.05 -9.18
CA ILE A 666 12.33 47.54 -8.78
C ILE A 666 12.45 46.44 -7.70
N ALA A 667 13.52 45.64 -7.74
CA ALA A 667 13.78 44.63 -6.73
C ALA A 667 14.04 45.23 -5.33
N LYS A 668 14.69 46.39 -5.25
CA LYS A 668 14.93 47.08 -3.98
C LYS A 668 13.65 47.72 -3.42
N GLU A 669 12.77 48.19 -4.29
CA GLU A 669 11.49 48.80 -3.89
C GLU A 669 10.48 47.73 -3.44
N MET A 670 10.46 46.53 -4.07
CA MET A 670 9.68 45.40 -3.60
C MET A 670 10.19 44.84 -2.26
N ALA A 671 11.49 44.74 -2.07
CA ALA A 671 12.06 44.31 -0.80
C ALA A 671 11.77 45.29 0.34
N ALA A 672 11.81 46.60 0.06
CA ALA A 672 11.44 47.64 1.04
C ALA A 672 9.94 47.59 1.41
N ARG A 673 9.05 47.28 0.47
CA ARG A 673 7.61 47.10 0.74
C ARG A 673 7.31 45.86 1.56
N ILE A 674 8.02 44.75 1.34
CA ILE A 674 7.86 43.50 2.13
C ILE A 674 8.33 43.76 3.58
N LEU A 675 9.50 44.38 3.78
CA LEU A 675 10.02 44.72 5.10
C LEU A 675 9.13 45.75 5.85
N SER A 676 8.47 46.67 5.15
CA SER A 676 7.52 47.60 5.78
C SER A 676 6.19 46.93 6.15
N ALA A 677 5.77 45.91 5.43
CA ALA A 677 4.57 45.15 5.76
C ALA A 677 4.80 44.26 7.02
N GLU A 678 5.97 43.60 7.13
CA GLU A 678 6.33 42.81 8.32
C GLU A 678 6.47 43.71 9.58
N ALA A 679 7.07 44.91 9.46
CA ALA A 679 7.15 45.86 10.57
C ALA A 679 5.78 46.39 11.02
N THR A 680 4.78 46.42 10.12
CA THR A 680 3.42 46.87 10.43
C THR A 680 2.62 45.74 11.14
N GLU A 681 2.89 44.46 10.82
CA GLU A 681 2.30 43.34 11.52
C GLU A 681 2.88 43.16 12.93
N GLU A 682 4.19 43.33 13.12
CA GLU A 682 4.81 43.31 14.47
C GLU A 682 4.30 44.47 15.35
N HIS A 683 4.08 45.64 14.79
CA HIS A 683 3.53 46.81 15.56
C HIS A 683 2.06 46.57 15.93
N ASN A 684 1.27 45.92 15.12
CA ASN A 684 -0.13 45.56 15.42
C ASN A 684 -0.26 44.39 16.44
N GLN A 685 0.74 43.50 16.53
CA GLN A 685 0.78 42.49 17.57
C GLN A 685 1.21 43.02 18.94
N ALA A 686 2.06 44.06 18.97
CA ALA A 686 2.51 44.71 20.21
C ALA A 686 1.46 45.68 20.82
N SER A 687 0.41 46.06 20.09
CA SER A 687 -0.61 47.02 20.52
C SER A 687 -1.91 46.38 21.07
N ARG A 688 -1.96 45.07 21.31
CA ARG A 688 -3.10 44.45 21.98
C ARG A 688 -2.94 44.54 23.50
N PRO A 689 -3.89 45.15 24.24
CA PRO A 689 -3.82 45.18 25.70
C PRO A 689 -4.02 43.79 26.29
N PRO A 690 -3.34 43.44 27.44
CA PRO A 690 -3.48 42.17 28.09
C PRO A 690 -4.89 42.04 28.66
N ALA A 691 -5.54 40.89 28.35
CA ALA A 691 -6.82 40.54 28.93
C ALA A 691 -6.66 40.35 30.46
N GLU A 692 -7.43 41.16 31.20
CA GLU A 692 -7.57 41.10 32.67
C GLU A 692 -7.96 39.66 33.12
N ARG A 693 -7.14 39.13 34.00
CA ARG A 693 -7.52 37.98 34.85
C ARG A 693 -8.42 38.48 35.97
N THR A 694 -9.70 38.21 35.87
CA THR A 694 -10.57 38.22 37.03
C THR A 694 -10.49 36.85 37.73
N GLU A 695 -9.87 36.85 38.92
CA GLU A 695 -10.09 35.84 39.93
C GLU A 695 -11.52 35.98 40.47
N ASP A 696 -12.34 34.97 40.36
CA ASP A 696 -13.52 34.83 41.19
C ASP A 696 -13.57 33.44 41.85
N ARG A 697 -13.62 33.50 43.19
CA ARG A 697 -13.87 32.38 44.11
C ARG A 697 -15.39 32.21 44.22
N GLY A 698 -15.84 30.98 44.18
CA GLY A 698 -17.17 30.73 44.74
C GLY A 698 -17.84 29.48 44.24
N GLU A 699 -17.80 28.46 45.10
CA GLU A 699 -18.85 27.51 45.46
C GLU A 699 -19.58 26.70 44.38
N GLU A 700 -19.36 25.38 44.47
CA GLU A 700 -20.37 24.30 44.58
C GLU A 700 -21.79 24.64 44.18
N GLN A 701 -22.24 24.07 43.04
CA GLN A 701 -23.55 23.41 42.98
C GLN A 701 -23.74 22.77 41.58
N ALA A 702 -23.94 21.47 41.60
CA ALA A 702 -24.40 20.72 40.43
C ALA A 702 -25.84 21.11 40.07
N PRO A 703 -26.21 21.02 38.80
CA PRO A 703 -27.51 20.49 38.45
C PRO A 703 -27.41 19.25 37.57
N ARG A 704 -27.96 18.18 38.10
CA ARG A 704 -28.56 17.10 37.32
C ARG A 704 -29.76 17.66 36.54
N ALA A 705 -29.91 17.17 35.33
CA ALA A 705 -31.08 17.11 34.47
C ALA A 705 -30.86 17.81 33.13
N HIS A 706 -30.65 16.97 32.11
CA HIS A 706 -31.19 17.10 30.73
C HIS A 706 -30.61 15.98 29.85
N ALA A 707 -31.02 14.74 30.17
CA ALA A 707 -30.80 13.57 29.32
C ALA A 707 -32.12 12.79 29.12
N ALA A 708 -33.24 13.52 29.01
CA ALA A 708 -34.55 12.90 28.82
C ALA A 708 -35.36 13.42 27.61
N ASP A 709 -34.78 14.25 26.75
CA ASP A 709 -35.53 14.88 25.65
C ASP A 709 -35.08 14.50 24.23
N ARG A 710 -34.36 13.39 24.05
CA ARG A 710 -34.03 12.85 22.73
C ARG A 710 -34.58 11.47 22.42
N ALA A 711 -35.44 10.93 23.28
CA ALA A 711 -36.05 9.59 23.09
C ALA A 711 -37.57 9.63 22.72
N GLN A 712 -38.13 10.80 22.40
CA GLN A 712 -39.57 10.93 22.13
C GLN A 712 -39.94 11.43 20.72
N ALA A 713 -38.99 11.51 19.79
CA ALA A 713 -39.26 11.94 18.40
C ALA A 713 -39.34 10.80 17.37
N VAL A 714 -39.42 9.53 17.77
CA VAL A 714 -39.59 8.38 16.86
C VAL A 714 -40.72 7.47 17.30
N ARG A 715 -41.83 8.06 17.69
CA ARG A 715 -43.11 7.33 17.82
C ARG A 715 -44.27 8.25 17.46
N ASN A 716 -44.54 8.36 16.18
CA ASN A 716 -45.87 8.71 15.64
C ASN A 716 -45.81 8.65 14.11
N ALA A 717 -46.15 7.52 13.57
CA ALA A 717 -46.75 7.40 12.25
C ALA A 717 -47.74 6.21 12.31
N PRO A 718 -48.97 6.36 11.82
CA PRO A 718 -50.10 5.51 12.20
C PRO A 718 -50.17 4.22 11.37
N ASP A 719 -50.62 3.18 12.08
CA ASP A 719 -51.24 1.95 11.59
C ASP A 719 -52.43 2.19 10.64
N GLN A 720 -52.47 1.50 9.54
CA GLN A 720 -53.69 1.01 8.89
C GLN A 720 -53.30 -0.22 8.04
N ALA A 721 -53.58 -1.40 8.56
CA ALA A 721 -54.71 -2.28 8.24
C ALA A 721 -54.56 -2.91 6.84
N GLN A 722 -54.47 -4.18 6.64
CA GLN A 722 -55.46 -5.25 6.82
C GLN A 722 -54.85 -6.59 6.42
N ALA A 723 -54.99 -7.60 7.26
CA ALA A 723 -54.99 -9.01 6.86
C ALA A 723 -56.34 -9.37 6.21
N PRO A 724 -56.41 -10.45 5.42
CA PRO A 724 -57.04 -11.66 5.96
C PRO A 724 -56.37 -12.99 5.52
N THR A 725 -56.23 -13.88 6.48
CA THR A 725 -56.85 -15.19 6.68
C THR A 725 -56.73 -16.27 5.61
N GLU A 726 -56.23 -17.41 6.13
CA GLU A 726 -56.70 -18.80 5.99
C GLU A 726 -56.29 -19.62 4.77
N GLY A 727 -55.79 -20.81 5.11
CA GLY A 727 -55.74 -21.96 4.24
C GLY A 727 -54.70 -23.01 4.66
N ARG A 728 -55.01 -23.73 5.70
CA ARG A 728 -54.79 -25.13 6.05
C ARG A 728 -54.57 -26.03 4.82
N ASP A 729 -53.61 -26.89 4.84
CA ASP A 729 -53.65 -28.35 4.90
C ASP A 729 -52.55 -29.06 4.10
N ASP A 730 -51.97 -29.96 4.83
CA ASP A 730 -51.63 -31.35 4.53
C ASP A 730 -50.49 -31.74 3.56
N ARG A 731 -49.53 -32.39 4.24
CA ARG A 731 -48.90 -33.68 3.90
C ARG A 731 -48.38 -33.88 2.47
N ARG A 732 -47.09 -34.08 2.34
CA ARG A 732 -46.56 -35.43 2.01
C ARG A 732 -45.05 -35.44 1.86
N GLU A 733 -44.47 -36.39 2.53
CA GLU A 733 -43.13 -36.96 2.26
C GLU A 733 -42.95 -37.23 0.77
N SER A 734 -41.74 -36.94 0.26
CA SER A 734 -41.11 -37.89 -0.65
C SER A 734 -39.63 -37.52 -0.93
N ARG A 735 -38.75 -38.38 -0.50
CA ARG A 735 -37.63 -38.99 -1.19
C ARG A 735 -36.59 -38.09 -1.84
N ALA A 736 -35.42 -38.09 -1.18
CA ALA A 736 -34.12 -37.89 -1.75
C ALA A 736 -33.90 -38.66 -3.06
N GLY A 737 -33.73 -37.93 -4.16
CA GLY A 737 -33.14 -38.47 -5.39
C GLY A 737 -31.65 -38.19 -5.37
N ARG A 738 -30.85 -39.28 -5.15
CA ARG A 738 -29.41 -39.26 -5.46
C ARG A 738 -29.30 -39.22 -6.99
N THR A 739 -28.80 -38.13 -7.53
CA THR A 739 -28.28 -38.08 -8.88
C THR A 739 -26.90 -38.71 -8.90
N ALA A 740 -26.66 -39.63 -9.83
CA ALA A 740 -25.37 -40.28 -10.06
C ALA A 740 -24.31 -39.20 -10.45
N PRO A 741 -23.05 -39.36 -10.01
CA PRO A 741 -21.97 -38.44 -10.35
C PRO A 741 -21.65 -38.46 -11.85
N THR A 742 -21.35 -37.32 -12.40
CA THR A 742 -20.96 -37.14 -13.80
C THR A 742 -19.57 -37.72 -14.06
N PRO A 743 -19.22 -38.05 -15.31
CA PRO A 743 -17.91 -38.63 -15.65
C PRO A 743 -16.69 -37.79 -15.23
N GLU A 744 -16.88 -36.47 -15.00
CA GLU A 744 -15.83 -35.54 -14.52
C GLU A 744 -15.54 -35.73 -13.01
N ASP A 745 -16.52 -36.13 -12.21
CA ASP A 745 -16.32 -36.38 -10.78
C ASP A 745 -15.58 -37.72 -10.51
N GLN A 746 -15.63 -38.68 -11.44
CA GLN A 746 -14.89 -39.94 -11.33
C GLN A 746 -13.41 -39.76 -11.66
N THR A 747 -13.06 -38.91 -12.62
CA THR A 747 -11.66 -38.57 -12.95
C THR A 747 -10.94 -37.79 -11.86
N LEU A 748 -11.63 -36.94 -11.10
CA LEU A 748 -11.07 -36.23 -9.96
C LEU A 748 -10.85 -37.11 -8.72
N ALA A 749 -11.62 -38.18 -8.59
CA ALA A 749 -11.44 -39.16 -7.50
C ALA A 749 -10.26 -40.11 -7.78
N GLU A 750 -10.06 -40.51 -9.04
CA GLU A 750 -8.91 -41.34 -9.48
C GLU A 750 -7.59 -40.57 -9.39
N LEU A 751 -7.56 -39.30 -9.77
CA LEU A 751 -6.38 -38.42 -9.63
C LEU A 751 -5.97 -38.17 -8.16
N ARG A 752 -6.90 -38.27 -7.21
CA ARG A 752 -6.58 -38.18 -5.78
C ARG A 752 -6.03 -39.47 -5.18
N GLN A 753 -6.34 -40.60 -5.73
CA GLN A 753 -5.80 -41.91 -5.30
C GLN A 753 -4.36 -42.14 -5.81
N ASP A 754 -4.03 -41.69 -7.02
CA ASP A 754 -2.67 -41.80 -7.56
C ASP A 754 -1.66 -40.87 -6.85
N PHE A 755 -2.12 -39.74 -6.28
CA PHE A 755 -1.25 -38.84 -5.49
C PHE A 755 -0.96 -39.34 -4.07
N SER A 756 -1.71 -40.31 -3.55
CA SER A 756 -1.46 -40.90 -2.22
C SER A 756 -0.54 -42.11 -2.26
N ALA A 757 -0.39 -42.76 -3.42
CA ALA A 757 0.42 -43.99 -3.58
C ALA A 757 1.90 -43.73 -3.94
N SER A 758 2.31 -42.47 -4.24
CA SER A 758 3.69 -42.14 -4.64
C SER A 758 4.56 -41.55 -3.53
N ARG A 759 4.18 -41.72 -2.26
CA ARG A 759 4.90 -41.09 -1.10
C ARG A 759 5.81 -42.06 -0.31
N ASP A 760 5.91 -43.29 -0.74
CA ASP A 760 6.86 -44.23 -0.14
C ASP A 760 7.73 -44.83 -1.25
N HIS A 761 8.89 -44.22 -1.51
CA HIS A 761 10.14 -44.93 -1.85
C HIS A 761 11.29 -43.92 -2.13
N ASP A 762 12.30 -44.07 -1.30
CA ASP A 762 13.75 -43.89 -1.51
C ASP A 762 14.34 -42.55 -1.93
N GLY A 763 15.05 -41.96 -0.95
CA GLY A 763 16.19 -41.13 -1.25
C GLY A 763 17.38 -41.94 -1.79
N PRO A 764 18.30 -41.31 -2.50
CA PRO A 764 19.69 -41.37 -2.09
C PRO A 764 20.38 -40.02 -2.01
N ASP A 765 21.17 -39.92 -0.94
CA ASP A 765 22.38 -39.18 -0.70
C ASP A 765 23.22 -38.94 -1.97
N MET A 766 23.58 -37.69 -2.22
CA MET A 766 24.84 -37.37 -2.90
C MET A 766 25.22 -35.89 -2.62
N GLY A 767 26.31 -35.76 -1.90
CA GLY A 767 27.06 -34.56 -1.70
C GLY A 767 27.67 -33.97 -2.99
N ILE A 768 27.87 -32.77 -2.94
CA ILE A 768 28.90 -31.78 -3.29
C ILE A 768 28.19 -30.43 -3.44
#